data_d693dbf8287a189e959593a7b64bdb15
#
_entry.id   d693dbf8287a189e959593a7b64bdb15
#
_cell.length_a   1.000
_cell.length_b   1.000
_cell.length_c   1.000
_cell.angle_alpha   90.00
_cell.angle_beta   90.00
_cell.angle_gamma   90.00
#
_symmetry.space_group_name_H-M   'P 1'
#
loop_
_entity.id
_entity.type
_entity.pdbx_description
1 polymer ?
#
loop_
_entity_poly.entity_id
_entity_poly.type
_entity_poly.pdbx_seq_one_letter_code
_entity_poly.pdbx_strand_id
1 'polypeptide(L)'
;MKVNILKRLAALFCSLLFIVLIPFSASAQVYPSTIKVKWYYPESILRVEKNEESLVLHVSVNGSEQKLTLVFPSFGGFRLYGESEGFFTPEKLNKIEYEEISEKELSMKAQDGTRVLLDTSAEKWKIDIFNNMNNQVARFAADQIWFGYQNGVLKKVKLECGISEGESLYGLGERFEAFNQLGIKTVLWNQDSWSEDGTSYKNIPILHSSVGYMLFFNSAYSAVADIGVTDKRKYSLDFNGPKFDMYFWTGSPLENIASYTSLTGTPLLSPKWAYRYWAGASGQTWESDGTENVLGKLTESLSGYKKLGITDIAALYGEGELSYNIQSYNKLLSTNTRMLAWTTPFQSRADMSYWIPSLSTLFSDYELPCFRDALNPWTYAVQPSTGTMDYSHPNALAVQRERWKKYLDWGLKGLMVDYGEYIPESVLAYNGMTGAEFHNFSSYYYSKVNNQVFSEKYGDDFVLFARNATQGSQVWAGNFSGDQKGTFDGMKRAVNAMLTLTACGFSNWGSDIGGYGATENSEIYTRWLQFGTFSPYMRLHGQGEQDPWHWGDVAANTFVSHYWLRENLLNKIYSSAIIANKTGSPVSKSMALSFPGNSKLLNSESEYMFCDDLLVCPITDYLYHTKVTLPKGNWFDLWTGRLYKGGSEYDVDAPLNLTPVFIRSGSVIPVTVSGKTLSLTDKIESDSAVEALVVIAPNGKRREEYWSDKNTRTVYTSSADGNTFTVSADRASKEKVILAYGINASEVKVDGKALEKLDHMPESDESGYYVDSYTKTVIRVPASDWNSISITLGGLLSKNLAENKKITTHSFRASDTKPENIVDGKKDTQWTVTKLDEAFFSVDLGKEETIDRVEVKWVNNSGYGKNYTVSVSKDGDEWQEVSAVTDSDGMVDILRFDPVNARYVKVSDITAGGGKTVTVYDFGVYRSAYASTDGTDSGERIDMSETDDDETVPETKKSIIRKKRKVVRKGSPDMYYEYIETWVIVLGVVGGVLLIAGAVAAIILIKKKRGKKVKTEKE
;
A
#
# COMPACT_ATOMS: atom_id res chain seq x y z
N MET A 1 25.08 -58.31 12.52
CA MET A 1 25.07 -57.62 11.27
C MET A 1 23.69 -57.53 10.60
N LYS A 2 22.84 -58.56 10.59
CA LYS A 2 21.51 -58.55 9.99
C LYS A 2 20.46 -57.66 10.69
N VAL A 3 20.56 -57.47 12.02
CA VAL A 3 19.62 -56.61 12.78
C VAL A 3 19.87 -55.12 12.56
N ASN A 4 21.12 -54.72 12.32
CA ASN A 4 21.45 -53.34 12.00
C ASN A 4 21.08 -52.92 10.56
N ILE A 5 21.01 -53.88 9.63
CA ILE A 5 20.53 -53.59 8.26
C ILE A 5 19.04 -53.40 8.25
N LEU A 6 18.28 -54.21 9.02
CA LEU A 6 16.80 -53.99 9.12
C LEU A 6 16.44 -52.68 9.84
N LYS A 7 17.20 -52.27 10.87
CA LYS A 7 16.97 -50.98 11.53
C LYS A 7 17.32 -49.79 10.62
N ARG A 8 18.41 -49.92 9.82
CA ARG A 8 18.76 -48.89 8.81
C ARG A 8 17.76 -48.85 7.64
N LEU A 9 17.24 -49.99 7.20
CA LEU A 9 16.18 -50.05 6.19
C LEU A 9 14.82 -49.53 6.72
N ALA A 10 14.50 -49.81 7.97
CA ALA A 10 13.32 -49.24 8.62
C ALA A 10 13.47 -47.72 8.84
N ALA A 11 14.64 -47.23 9.27
CA ALA A 11 14.93 -45.81 9.37
C ALA A 11 14.91 -45.11 8.00
N LEU A 12 15.46 -45.76 6.95
CA LEU A 12 15.41 -45.24 5.56
C LEU A 12 13.97 -45.24 5.02
N PHE A 13 13.18 -46.24 5.38
CA PHE A 13 11.75 -46.31 4.98
C PHE A 13 10.91 -45.27 5.75
N CYS A 14 11.16 -45.05 7.02
CA CYS A 14 10.56 -43.97 7.79
C CYS A 14 11.02 -42.59 7.27
N SER A 15 12.31 -42.41 6.93
CA SER A 15 12.81 -41.19 6.35
C SER A 15 12.25 -40.94 4.94
N LEU A 16 12.10 -41.99 4.13
CA LEU A 16 11.42 -41.89 2.81
C LEU A 16 9.92 -41.67 2.97
N LEU A 17 9.27 -42.22 3.98
CA LEU A 17 7.87 -41.93 4.31
C LEU A 17 7.73 -40.49 4.83
N PHE A 18 8.67 -40.00 5.62
CA PHE A 18 8.73 -38.58 6.04
C PHE A 18 9.04 -37.64 4.88
N ILE A 19 9.94 -38.01 3.96
CA ILE A 19 10.24 -37.20 2.76
C ILE A 19 9.06 -37.20 1.77
N VAL A 20 8.24 -38.26 1.73
CA VAL A 20 7.02 -38.30 0.94
C VAL A 20 5.84 -37.62 1.65
N LEU A 21 5.91 -37.43 2.98
CA LEU A 21 4.84 -36.77 3.75
C LEU A 21 5.12 -35.29 4.03
N ILE A 22 6.37 -34.83 3.89
CA ILE A 22 6.75 -33.40 4.13
C ILE A 22 6.42 -32.45 2.94
N PRO A 23 6.35 -32.85 1.66
CA PRO A 23 5.92 -31.90 0.65
C PRO A 23 4.40 -31.81 0.43
N PHE A 24 3.58 -32.52 1.20
CA PHE A 24 2.12 -32.47 1.10
C PHE A 24 1.43 -31.60 2.15
N SER A 25 2.17 -30.83 2.92
CA SER A 25 1.62 -29.70 3.68
C SER A 25 1.59 -28.39 2.88
N ALA A 26 2.06 -28.40 1.64
CA ALA A 26 1.65 -27.35 0.70
C ALA A 26 0.14 -27.54 0.50
N SER A 27 -0.63 -26.63 1.08
CA SER A 27 -2.07 -26.49 0.87
C SER A 27 -2.37 -26.73 -0.61
N ALA A 28 -3.16 -27.75 -0.92
CA ALA A 28 -3.55 -28.00 -2.32
C ALA A 28 -4.38 -26.80 -2.76
N GLN A 29 -3.78 -25.92 -3.57
CA GLN A 29 -4.47 -24.76 -4.10
C GLN A 29 -5.73 -25.21 -4.84
N VAL A 30 -6.85 -24.57 -4.54
CA VAL A 30 -8.11 -24.83 -5.22
C VAL A 30 -8.12 -23.99 -6.50
N TYR A 31 -8.00 -24.64 -7.64
CA TYR A 31 -8.06 -23.96 -8.94
C TYR A 31 -9.51 -23.94 -9.45
N PRO A 32 -9.93 -22.86 -10.14
CA PRO A 32 -11.25 -22.81 -10.74
C PRO A 32 -11.39 -23.83 -11.86
N SER A 33 -12.56 -24.47 -11.97
CA SER A 33 -12.83 -25.45 -13.00
C SER A 33 -12.86 -24.81 -14.39
N THR A 34 -12.34 -25.53 -15.37
CA THR A 34 -12.42 -25.10 -16.77
C THR A 34 -13.75 -25.54 -17.38
N ILE A 35 -14.69 -24.60 -17.55
CA ILE A 35 -15.99 -24.84 -18.14
C ILE A 35 -15.91 -24.64 -19.67
N LYS A 36 -16.12 -25.70 -20.45
CA LYS A 36 -16.23 -25.61 -21.92
C LYS A 36 -17.64 -25.21 -22.32
N VAL A 37 -17.77 -24.11 -23.06
CA VAL A 37 -19.07 -23.57 -23.49
C VAL A 37 -19.06 -23.29 -24.99
N LYS A 38 -20.24 -23.21 -25.59
CA LYS A 38 -20.46 -22.61 -26.88
C LYS A 38 -20.88 -21.14 -26.68
N TRP A 39 -20.13 -20.23 -27.29
CA TRP A 39 -20.31 -18.80 -27.15
C TRP A 39 -21.31 -18.24 -28.16
N TYR A 40 -22.18 -17.33 -27.69
CA TYR A 40 -23.13 -16.59 -28.50
C TYR A 40 -23.13 -15.12 -28.02
N TYR A 41 -23.36 -14.20 -28.92
CA TYR A 41 -23.54 -12.80 -28.62
C TYR A 41 -24.99 -12.37 -28.92
N PRO A 42 -25.48 -11.24 -28.41
CA PRO A 42 -26.83 -10.74 -28.67
C PRO A 42 -26.92 -10.19 -30.11
N GLU A 43 -27.32 -11.06 -31.02
CA GLU A 43 -27.27 -10.85 -32.47
C GLU A 43 -28.13 -9.70 -32.95
N SER A 44 -29.33 -9.54 -32.38
CA SER A 44 -30.27 -8.47 -32.74
C SER A 44 -31.09 -7.99 -31.54
N ILE A 45 -31.52 -6.74 -31.58
CA ILE A 45 -32.51 -6.22 -30.65
C ILE A 45 -33.91 -6.52 -31.20
N LEU A 46 -34.68 -7.31 -30.47
CA LEU A 46 -36.06 -7.68 -30.81
C LEU A 46 -37.03 -6.56 -30.50
N ARG A 47 -36.84 -5.89 -29.36
CA ARG A 47 -37.60 -4.69 -28.94
C ARG A 47 -36.84 -3.89 -27.91
N VAL A 48 -37.15 -2.62 -27.80
CA VAL A 48 -36.64 -1.67 -26.79
C VAL A 48 -37.79 -1.22 -25.93
N GLU A 49 -37.67 -1.36 -24.62
CA GLU A 49 -38.66 -0.90 -23.65
C GLU A 49 -38.08 0.27 -22.86
N LYS A 50 -38.68 1.46 -23.01
CA LYS A 50 -38.25 2.68 -22.33
C LYS A 50 -39.12 2.87 -21.08
N ASN A 51 -38.50 2.84 -19.92
CA ASN A 51 -39.15 3.12 -18.65
C ASN A 51 -38.54 4.40 -18.04
N GLU A 52 -39.16 4.93 -17.00
CA GLU A 52 -38.72 6.16 -16.36
C GLU A 52 -37.28 6.08 -15.79
N GLU A 53 -36.88 4.91 -15.25
CA GLU A 53 -35.56 4.68 -14.61
C GLU A 53 -34.74 3.58 -15.29
N SER A 54 -35.23 2.95 -16.35
CA SER A 54 -34.55 1.87 -17.04
C SER A 54 -34.84 1.82 -18.53
N LEU A 55 -33.83 1.39 -19.30
CA LEU A 55 -33.95 0.92 -20.67
C LEU A 55 -33.78 -0.58 -20.70
N VAL A 56 -34.78 -1.34 -21.19
CA VAL A 56 -34.67 -2.78 -21.36
C VAL A 56 -34.52 -3.13 -22.84
N LEU A 57 -33.41 -3.73 -23.19
CA LEU A 57 -33.11 -4.28 -24.49
C LEU A 57 -33.50 -5.76 -24.50
N HIS A 58 -34.51 -6.13 -25.28
CA HIS A 58 -34.81 -7.54 -25.54
C HIS A 58 -33.99 -7.99 -26.73
N VAL A 59 -33.03 -8.88 -26.50
CA VAL A 59 -32.05 -9.29 -27.50
C VAL A 59 -32.17 -10.76 -27.84
N SER A 60 -31.86 -11.13 -29.07
CA SER A 60 -31.80 -12.56 -29.51
C SER A 60 -30.41 -13.09 -29.22
N VAL A 61 -30.34 -14.16 -28.41
CA VAL A 61 -29.10 -14.92 -28.12
C VAL A 61 -29.37 -16.40 -28.42
N ASN A 62 -28.69 -16.93 -29.39
CA ASN A 62 -28.91 -18.35 -29.82
C ASN A 62 -30.39 -18.71 -30.10
N GLY A 63 -31.14 -17.76 -30.71
CA GLY A 63 -32.55 -17.94 -31.01
C GLY A 63 -33.51 -17.84 -29.82
N SER A 64 -33.04 -17.49 -28.64
CA SER A 64 -33.84 -17.22 -27.43
C SER A 64 -33.78 -15.76 -27.07
N GLU A 65 -34.87 -15.21 -26.52
CA GLU A 65 -34.92 -13.87 -25.99
C GLU A 65 -34.15 -13.80 -24.67
N GLN A 66 -33.27 -12.79 -24.52
CA GLN A 66 -32.57 -12.43 -23.29
C GLN A 66 -32.81 -10.92 -23.04
N LYS A 67 -32.71 -10.50 -21.78
CA LYS A 67 -32.85 -9.10 -21.40
C LYS A 67 -31.50 -8.52 -21.01
N LEU A 68 -31.20 -7.33 -21.51
CA LEU A 68 -30.14 -6.46 -21.03
C LEU A 68 -30.79 -5.17 -20.53
N THR A 69 -30.60 -4.86 -19.26
CA THR A 69 -31.19 -3.67 -18.63
C THR A 69 -30.11 -2.64 -18.33
N LEU A 70 -30.35 -1.41 -18.81
CA LEU A 70 -29.49 -0.25 -18.53
C LEU A 70 -30.21 0.69 -17.56
N VAL A 71 -29.51 1.10 -16.50
CA VAL A 71 -29.98 2.04 -15.48
C VAL A 71 -28.89 3.04 -15.12
N PHE A 72 -29.27 4.21 -14.59
CA PHE A 72 -28.34 5.23 -14.10
C PHE A 72 -28.44 5.34 -12.57
N PRO A 73 -27.46 4.82 -11.83
CA PRO A 73 -27.41 5.00 -10.38
C PRO A 73 -27.31 6.46 -9.96
N SER A 74 -27.85 6.82 -8.79
CA SER A 74 -27.82 8.20 -8.29
C SER A 74 -26.43 8.75 -7.95
N PHE A 75 -25.42 7.89 -7.91
CA PHE A 75 -24.00 8.23 -7.68
C PHE A 75 -23.19 8.35 -8.97
N GLY A 76 -23.85 8.34 -10.15
CA GLY A 76 -23.23 8.56 -11.47
C GLY A 76 -22.97 7.28 -12.26
N GLY A 77 -22.51 7.45 -13.50
CA GLY A 77 -22.27 6.38 -14.46
C GLY A 77 -23.54 5.63 -14.87
N PHE A 78 -23.38 4.45 -15.42
CA PHE A 78 -24.50 3.55 -15.72
C PHE A 78 -24.19 2.11 -15.30
N ARG A 79 -25.25 1.31 -15.15
CA ARG A 79 -25.19 -0.14 -14.96
C ARG A 79 -25.86 -0.82 -16.14
N LEU A 80 -25.21 -1.86 -16.67
CA LEU A 80 -25.79 -2.76 -17.67
C LEU A 80 -25.76 -4.18 -17.12
N TYR A 81 -26.94 -4.84 -17.04
CA TYR A 81 -27.04 -6.17 -16.47
C TYR A 81 -28.05 -7.06 -17.20
N GLY A 82 -27.84 -8.37 -17.09
CA GLY A 82 -28.73 -9.40 -17.63
C GLY A 82 -29.85 -9.78 -16.67
N GLU A 83 -30.39 -11.00 -16.82
CA GLU A 83 -31.51 -11.49 -16.00
C GLU A 83 -31.13 -11.73 -14.54
N SER A 84 -29.85 -12.06 -14.25
CA SER A 84 -29.33 -12.30 -12.91
C SER A 84 -28.40 -11.19 -12.47
N GLU A 85 -28.75 -10.53 -11.39
CA GLU A 85 -27.95 -9.43 -10.82
C GLU A 85 -26.78 -9.94 -9.98
N GLY A 86 -25.73 -9.15 -9.89
CA GLY A 86 -24.62 -9.35 -8.98
C GLY A 86 -24.99 -8.97 -7.54
N PHE A 87 -23.99 -8.96 -6.65
CA PHE A 87 -24.22 -8.77 -5.22
C PHE A 87 -24.56 -7.32 -4.83
N PHE A 88 -23.93 -6.34 -5.48
CA PHE A 88 -24.13 -4.93 -5.19
C PHE A 88 -25.15 -4.31 -6.13
N THR A 89 -26.21 -3.72 -5.55
CA THR A 89 -27.28 -3.05 -6.29
C THR A 89 -27.45 -1.63 -5.77
N PRO A 90 -27.71 -0.63 -6.65
CA PRO A 90 -27.90 0.75 -6.24
C PRO A 90 -29.21 0.90 -5.44
N GLU A 91 -29.20 1.70 -4.38
CA GLU A 91 -30.40 1.99 -3.59
C GLU A 91 -31.36 2.94 -4.31
N LYS A 92 -30.82 3.79 -5.20
CA LYS A 92 -31.59 4.79 -5.94
C LYS A 92 -31.11 4.87 -7.37
N LEU A 93 -32.08 5.03 -8.28
CA LEU A 93 -31.84 5.27 -9.69
C LEU A 93 -32.20 6.71 -10.04
N ASN A 94 -31.61 7.25 -11.07
CA ASN A 94 -31.97 8.49 -11.70
C ASN A 94 -33.00 8.22 -12.82
N LYS A 95 -33.92 9.16 -13.05
CA LYS A 95 -34.73 9.12 -14.23
C LYS A 95 -33.88 9.29 -15.48
N ILE A 96 -34.28 8.61 -16.54
CA ILE A 96 -33.54 8.64 -17.81
C ILE A 96 -34.15 9.77 -18.67
N GLU A 97 -33.31 10.70 -19.08
CA GLU A 97 -33.64 11.65 -20.13
C GLU A 97 -33.30 11.00 -21.48
N TYR A 98 -34.37 10.71 -22.25
CA TYR A 98 -34.26 10.13 -23.59
C TYR A 98 -34.29 11.23 -24.66
N GLU A 99 -33.31 11.16 -25.57
CA GLU A 99 -33.28 12.01 -26.77
C GLU A 99 -33.20 11.09 -28.01
N GLU A 100 -34.20 11.10 -28.84
CA GLU A 100 -34.25 10.39 -30.11
C GLU A 100 -33.45 11.19 -31.16
N ILE A 101 -32.24 10.78 -31.46
CA ILE A 101 -31.38 11.39 -32.48
C ILE A 101 -31.91 11.02 -33.87
N SER A 102 -32.35 9.75 -34.05
CA SER A 102 -32.99 9.22 -35.25
C SER A 102 -33.83 7.99 -34.89
N GLU A 103 -34.57 7.41 -35.86
CA GLU A 103 -35.31 6.15 -35.67
C GLU A 103 -34.43 4.97 -35.17
N LYS A 104 -33.12 5.06 -35.33
CA LYS A 104 -32.15 4.01 -35.01
C LYS A 104 -31.13 4.42 -33.95
N GLU A 105 -31.16 5.65 -33.47
CA GLU A 105 -30.22 6.19 -32.51
C GLU A 105 -30.93 6.82 -31.32
N LEU A 106 -30.69 6.32 -30.13
CA LEU A 106 -31.29 6.77 -28.88
C LEU A 106 -30.17 7.21 -27.93
N SER A 107 -30.15 8.50 -27.56
CA SER A 107 -29.25 9.07 -26.59
C SER A 107 -29.90 9.08 -25.21
N MET A 108 -29.13 8.75 -24.19
CA MET A 108 -29.47 8.75 -22.77
C MET A 108 -28.38 9.47 -22.00
N LYS A 109 -28.76 10.26 -20.99
CA LYS A 109 -27.78 11.03 -20.22
C LYS A 109 -27.93 10.77 -18.73
N ALA A 110 -26.80 10.55 -18.03
CA ALA A 110 -26.69 10.45 -16.59
C ALA A 110 -26.53 11.85 -15.96
N GLN A 111 -26.79 11.95 -14.66
CA GLN A 111 -26.69 13.21 -13.91
C GLN A 111 -25.24 13.74 -13.81
N ASP A 112 -24.23 12.87 -13.80
CA ASP A 112 -22.82 13.22 -13.79
C ASP A 112 -22.28 13.71 -15.14
N GLY A 113 -23.15 13.70 -16.18
CA GLY A 113 -22.81 14.09 -17.54
C GLY A 113 -22.40 12.93 -18.44
N THR A 114 -22.27 11.71 -17.92
CA THR A 114 -22.07 10.51 -18.75
C THR A 114 -23.21 10.37 -19.75
N ARG A 115 -22.88 10.26 -21.04
CA ARG A 115 -23.87 10.07 -22.12
C ARG A 115 -23.69 8.69 -22.75
N VAL A 116 -24.79 8.00 -22.93
CA VAL A 116 -24.86 6.68 -23.57
C VAL A 116 -25.68 6.79 -24.83
N LEU A 117 -25.13 6.40 -25.98
CA LEU A 117 -25.81 6.39 -27.27
C LEU A 117 -26.00 4.96 -27.75
N LEU A 118 -27.27 4.51 -27.80
CA LEU A 118 -27.62 3.24 -28.45
C LEU A 118 -27.79 3.50 -29.94
N ASP A 119 -27.02 2.79 -30.76
CA ASP A 119 -27.13 2.84 -32.23
C ASP A 119 -27.47 1.44 -32.75
N THR A 120 -28.65 1.36 -33.42
CA THR A 120 -29.18 0.14 -34.04
C THR A 120 -29.11 0.19 -35.57
N SER A 121 -28.40 1.16 -36.14
CA SER A 121 -28.28 1.35 -37.59
C SER A 121 -27.31 0.38 -38.26
N ALA A 122 -26.30 -0.06 -37.51
CA ALA A 122 -25.28 -0.97 -38.00
C ALA A 122 -25.79 -2.42 -38.00
N GLU A 123 -25.14 -3.30 -38.79
CA GLU A 123 -25.39 -4.76 -38.78
C GLU A 123 -25.31 -5.36 -37.37
N LYS A 124 -24.41 -4.81 -36.55
CA LYS A 124 -24.30 -5.09 -35.11
C LYS A 124 -24.64 -3.81 -34.35
N TRP A 125 -25.66 -3.85 -33.53
CA TRP A 125 -25.99 -2.73 -32.67
C TRP A 125 -24.85 -2.43 -31.70
N LYS A 126 -24.73 -1.21 -31.26
CA LYS A 126 -23.65 -0.78 -30.35
C LYS A 126 -24.14 0.26 -29.34
N ILE A 127 -23.38 0.36 -28.26
CA ILE A 127 -23.51 1.38 -27.21
C ILE A 127 -22.22 2.19 -27.20
N ASP A 128 -22.30 3.46 -27.60
CA ASP A 128 -21.19 4.41 -27.49
C ASP A 128 -21.30 5.20 -26.19
N ILE A 129 -20.20 5.37 -25.48
CA ILE A 129 -20.14 5.99 -24.17
C ILE A 129 -19.27 7.23 -24.25
N PHE A 130 -19.82 8.35 -23.76
CA PHE A 130 -19.18 9.65 -23.77
C PHE A 130 -19.07 10.17 -22.34
N ASN A 131 -17.95 10.81 -22.01
CA ASN A 131 -17.75 11.52 -20.76
C ASN A 131 -18.52 12.88 -20.73
N ASN A 132 -18.44 13.60 -19.62
CA ASN A 132 -19.09 14.90 -19.42
C ASN A 132 -18.60 15.99 -20.38
N MET A 133 -17.42 15.84 -21.00
CA MET A 133 -16.87 16.72 -22.05
C MET A 133 -17.29 16.28 -23.46
N ASN A 134 -18.19 15.30 -23.58
CA ASN A 134 -18.65 14.71 -24.82
C ASN A 134 -17.55 14.00 -25.66
N ASN A 135 -16.47 13.56 -25.02
CA ASN A 135 -15.48 12.69 -25.66
C ASN A 135 -15.94 11.23 -25.57
N GLN A 136 -15.89 10.50 -26.66
CA GLN A 136 -16.14 9.06 -26.64
C GLN A 136 -15.00 8.34 -25.94
N VAL A 137 -15.30 7.64 -24.83
CA VAL A 137 -14.31 6.95 -23.99
C VAL A 137 -14.37 5.42 -24.12
N ALA A 138 -15.52 4.89 -24.55
CA ALA A 138 -15.67 3.45 -24.78
C ALA A 138 -16.78 3.14 -25.79
N ARG A 139 -16.78 1.91 -26.27
CA ARG A 139 -17.83 1.33 -27.12
C ARG A 139 -18.02 -0.13 -26.78
N PHE A 140 -19.28 -0.56 -26.68
CA PHE A 140 -19.68 -1.96 -26.60
C PHE A 140 -20.55 -2.31 -27.80
N ALA A 141 -20.03 -3.12 -28.71
CA ALA A 141 -20.82 -3.69 -29.80
C ALA A 141 -21.45 -5.02 -29.37
N ALA A 142 -22.49 -5.44 -30.07
CA ALA A 142 -23.18 -6.70 -29.80
C ALA A 142 -22.23 -7.90 -29.64
N ASP A 143 -21.22 -8.02 -30.51
CA ASP A 143 -20.21 -9.08 -30.51
C ASP A 143 -19.06 -8.87 -29.52
N GLN A 144 -19.22 -7.97 -28.56
CA GLN A 144 -18.32 -7.76 -27.43
C GLN A 144 -18.93 -8.25 -26.10
N ILE A 145 -20.26 -8.57 -26.12
CA ILE A 145 -20.99 -9.14 -24.97
C ILE A 145 -21.30 -10.60 -25.31
N TRP A 146 -20.79 -11.55 -24.52
CA TRP A 146 -20.87 -12.95 -24.83
C TRP A 146 -21.53 -13.77 -23.73
N PHE A 147 -22.36 -14.72 -24.13
CA PHE A 147 -23.05 -15.69 -23.29
C PHE A 147 -22.61 -17.10 -23.67
N GLY A 148 -22.05 -17.82 -22.72
CA GLY A 148 -21.50 -19.17 -22.89
C GLY A 148 -22.44 -20.23 -22.35
N TYR A 149 -22.96 -21.09 -23.26
CA TYR A 149 -23.89 -22.16 -22.92
C TYR A 149 -23.23 -23.53 -22.95
N GLN A 150 -23.59 -24.35 -21.98
CA GLN A 150 -23.27 -25.76 -21.92
C GLN A 150 -24.59 -26.54 -21.75
N ASN A 151 -24.90 -27.43 -22.66
CA ASN A 151 -26.16 -28.24 -22.67
C ASN A 151 -27.43 -27.38 -22.55
N GLY A 152 -27.46 -26.22 -23.19
CA GLY A 152 -28.59 -25.28 -23.13
C GLY A 152 -28.68 -24.39 -21.88
N VAL A 153 -27.76 -24.55 -20.90
CA VAL A 153 -27.71 -23.76 -19.67
C VAL A 153 -26.62 -22.69 -19.78
N LEU A 154 -26.94 -21.45 -19.46
CA LEU A 154 -25.96 -20.37 -19.35
C LEU A 154 -24.99 -20.66 -18.21
N LYS A 155 -23.70 -20.74 -18.52
CA LYS A 155 -22.63 -21.06 -17.56
C LYS A 155 -21.58 -19.98 -17.42
N LYS A 156 -21.35 -19.19 -18.48
CA LYS A 156 -20.29 -18.17 -18.51
C LYS A 156 -20.81 -16.90 -19.17
N VAL A 157 -20.23 -15.79 -18.76
CA VAL A 157 -20.39 -14.51 -19.45
C VAL A 157 -19.02 -13.90 -19.73
N LYS A 158 -18.90 -13.17 -20.85
CA LYS A 158 -17.65 -12.51 -21.22
C LYS A 158 -17.94 -11.11 -21.77
N LEU A 159 -17.12 -10.15 -21.37
CA LEU A 159 -17.07 -8.81 -21.94
C LEU A 159 -15.74 -8.61 -22.66
N GLU A 160 -15.78 -8.05 -23.86
CA GLU A 160 -14.60 -7.59 -24.61
C GLU A 160 -14.69 -6.08 -24.81
N CYS A 161 -13.58 -5.35 -24.66
CA CYS A 161 -13.50 -3.92 -24.87
C CYS A 161 -12.29 -3.59 -25.73
N GLY A 162 -12.43 -2.56 -26.58
CA GLY A 162 -11.31 -2.06 -27.38
C GLY A 162 -10.27 -1.38 -26.47
N ILE A 163 -9.02 -1.45 -26.86
CA ILE A 163 -7.89 -0.71 -26.27
C ILE A 163 -7.47 0.37 -27.28
N SER A 164 -7.46 1.62 -26.84
CA SER A 164 -6.98 2.76 -27.62
C SER A 164 -5.46 2.80 -27.70
N GLU A 165 -4.92 3.46 -28.69
CA GLU A 165 -3.47 3.65 -28.78
C GLU A 165 -2.96 4.49 -27.60
N GLY A 166 -1.93 3.99 -26.90
CA GLY A 166 -1.35 4.64 -25.72
C GLY A 166 -2.19 4.52 -24.44
N GLU A 167 -3.29 3.77 -24.46
CA GLU A 167 -4.10 3.53 -23.27
C GLU A 167 -3.35 2.66 -22.26
N SER A 168 -3.44 3.01 -20.98
CA SER A 168 -2.98 2.22 -19.84
C SER A 168 -4.17 1.76 -19.01
N LEU A 169 -4.07 0.56 -18.44
CA LEU A 169 -5.17 -0.09 -17.71
C LEU A 169 -4.68 -0.54 -16.33
N TYR A 170 -5.40 -0.16 -15.26
CA TYR A 170 -5.01 -0.39 -13.86
C TYR A 170 -6.11 -1.09 -13.08
N GLY A 171 -5.75 -1.83 -12.04
CA GLY A 171 -6.72 -2.46 -11.14
C GLY A 171 -6.62 -3.97 -11.09
N LEU A 172 -7.74 -4.68 -11.16
CA LEU A 172 -7.91 -6.12 -10.99
C LEU A 172 -7.56 -6.64 -9.58
N GLY A 173 -7.59 -5.75 -8.57
CA GLY A 173 -7.23 -6.05 -7.19
C GLY A 173 -5.75 -5.87 -6.91
N GLU A 174 -5.20 -6.67 -6.02
CA GLU A 174 -3.77 -6.64 -5.66
C GLU A 174 -2.96 -7.38 -6.72
N ARG A 175 -2.07 -6.66 -7.41
CA ARG A 175 -1.20 -7.21 -8.46
C ARG A 175 0.26 -6.95 -8.14
N PHE A 176 1.06 -7.98 -8.21
CA PHE A 176 2.46 -7.96 -7.82
C PHE A 176 3.41 -7.66 -8.99
N GLU A 177 3.03 -8.06 -10.22
CA GLU A 177 3.90 -8.03 -11.37
C GLU A 177 4.14 -6.61 -11.89
N ALA A 178 3.06 -5.84 -12.06
CA ALA A 178 3.10 -4.49 -12.59
C ALA A 178 1.88 -3.67 -12.15
N PHE A 179 2.03 -2.34 -12.11
CA PHE A 179 0.91 -1.43 -11.91
C PHE A 179 0.01 -1.36 -13.15
N ASN A 180 0.59 -1.18 -14.34
CA ASN A 180 -0.16 -1.25 -15.60
C ASN A 180 -0.40 -2.70 -16.02
N GLN A 181 -1.67 -3.09 -16.15
CA GLN A 181 -2.07 -4.45 -16.48
C GLN A 181 -2.02 -4.77 -17.98
N LEU A 182 -1.69 -3.79 -18.84
CA LEU A 182 -1.58 -4.00 -20.28
C LEU A 182 -0.48 -5.02 -20.61
N GLY A 183 -0.83 -6.04 -21.39
CA GLY A 183 0.05 -7.16 -21.71
C GLY A 183 0.07 -8.28 -20.67
N ILE A 184 -0.82 -8.24 -19.68
CA ILE A 184 -0.96 -9.28 -18.65
C ILE A 184 -2.23 -10.12 -18.88
N LYS A 185 -2.10 -11.41 -18.65
CA LYS A 185 -3.22 -12.34 -18.59
C LYS A 185 -3.21 -13.05 -17.24
N THR A 186 -4.28 -12.90 -16.47
CA THR A 186 -4.36 -13.41 -15.11
C THR A 186 -5.73 -14.05 -14.84
N VAL A 187 -5.79 -14.85 -13.77
CA VAL A 187 -7.04 -15.44 -13.29
C VAL A 187 -7.47 -14.71 -12.02
N LEU A 188 -8.68 -14.16 -12.01
CA LEU A 188 -9.28 -13.52 -10.84
C LEU A 188 -9.87 -14.61 -9.92
N TRP A 189 -9.01 -15.20 -9.11
CA TRP A 189 -9.32 -16.27 -8.16
C TRP A 189 -8.40 -16.11 -6.96
N ASN A 190 -8.94 -15.90 -5.77
CA ASN A 190 -8.13 -15.71 -4.57
C ASN A 190 -7.33 -16.98 -4.28
N GLN A 191 -6.02 -16.85 -4.23
CA GLN A 191 -5.10 -17.96 -3.99
C GLN A 191 -4.02 -17.58 -3.01
N ASP A 192 -3.56 -18.54 -2.22
CA ASP A 192 -2.35 -18.40 -1.42
C ASP A 192 -1.15 -18.25 -2.37
N SER A 193 -0.56 -17.09 -2.33
CA SER A 193 0.46 -16.64 -3.27
C SER A 193 1.69 -16.13 -2.51
N TRP A 194 2.87 -16.55 -2.95
CA TRP A 194 4.12 -15.91 -2.55
C TRP A 194 4.47 -14.73 -3.45
N SER A 195 3.45 -14.15 -4.11
CA SER A 195 3.60 -13.02 -5.04
C SER A 195 4.46 -13.28 -6.29
N GLU A 196 4.64 -14.51 -6.73
CA GLU A 196 5.62 -14.88 -7.75
C GLU A 196 5.05 -15.40 -9.07
N ASP A 197 3.84 -15.95 -9.08
CA ASP A 197 3.29 -16.73 -10.19
C ASP A 197 2.05 -16.11 -10.88
N GLY A 198 1.85 -14.80 -10.70
CA GLY A 198 0.68 -14.09 -11.26
C GLY A 198 -0.62 -14.34 -10.49
N THR A 199 -0.56 -15.07 -9.37
CA THR A 199 -1.70 -15.26 -8.47
C THR A 199 -1.82 -14.10 -7.49
N SER A 200 -2.95 -14.01 -6.79
CA SER A 200 -3.22 -12.94 -5.82
C SER A 200 -4.18 -13.40 -4.74
N TYR A 201 -3.98 -12.88 -3.55
CA TYR A 201 -4.90 -13.03 -2.41
C TYR A 201 -6.19 -12.20 -2.56
N LYS A 202 -6.17 -11.15 -3.39
CA LYS A 202 -7.25 -10.14 -3.48
C LYS A 202 -7.56 -9.83 -4.94
N ASN A 203 -8.56 -10.53 -5.48
CA ASN A 203 -9.02 -10.33 -6.84
C ASN A 203 -10.30 -9.47 -6.84
N ILE A 204 -10.24 -8.32 -7.49
CA ILE A 204 -11.34 -7.35 -7.54
C ILE A 204 -11.55 -6.97 -9.01
N PRO A 205 -12.69 -7.26 -9.61
CA PRO A 205 -12.91 -7.06 -11.03
C PRO A 205 -13.21 -5.59 -11.39
N ILE A 206 -12.26 -4.72 -11.07
CA ILE A 206 -12.24 -3.29 -11.41
C ILE A 206 -11.11 -3.04 -12.40
N LEU A 207 -11.38 -2.23 -13.42
CA LEU A 207 -10.39 -1.79 -14.38
C LEU A 207 -10.55 -0.29 -14.65
N HIS A 208 -9.54 0.51 -14.32
CA HIS A 208 -9.44 1.90 -14.72
C HIS A 208 -8.73 2.03 -16.05
N SER A 209 -9.17 2.96 -16.85
CA SER A 209 -8.49 3.33 -18.08
C SER A 209 -7.98 4.76 -18.03
N SER A 210 -6.77 4.97 -18.55
CA SER A 210 -6.15 6.29 -18.70
C SER A 210 -6.90 7.21 -19.69
N VAL A 211 -7.83 6.69 -20.48
CA VAL A 211 -8.71 7.52 -21.35
C VAL A 211 -9.94 8.06 -20.62
N GLY A 212 -10.08 7.82 -19.30
CA GLY A 212 -11.07 8.50 -18.45
C GLY A 212 -12.33 7.68 -18.18
N TYR A 213 -12.21 6.37 -17.96
CA TYR A 213 -13.32 5.55 -17.46
C TYR A 213 -12.86 4.53 -16.42
N MET A 214 -13.82 3.98 -15.67
CA MET A 214 -13.66 2.81 -14.82
C MET A 214 -14.80 1.82 -15.09
N LEU A 215 -14.42 0.57 -15.27
CA LEU A 215 -15.31 -0.59 -15.35
C LEU A 215 -15.24 -1.39 -14.04
N PHE A 216 -16.39 -1.73 -13.47
CA PHE A 216 -16.53 -2.72 -12.41
C PHE A 216 -17.48 -3.83 -12.85
N PHE A 217 -17.01 -5.07 -12.86
CA PHE A 217 -17.85 -6.22 -13.11
C PHE A 217 -18.34 -6.80 -11.77
N ASN A 218 -19.63 -6.70 -11.51
CA ASN A 218 -20.26 -7.04 -10.23
C ASN A 218 -20.48 -8.56 -10.08
N SER A 219 -19.36 -9.30 -10.12
CA SER A 219 -19.34 -10.77 -10.03
C SER A 219 -18.19 -11.22 -9.13
N ALA A 220 -18.44 -12.25 -8.33
CA ALA A 220 -17.44 -12.90 -7.49
C ALA A 220 -16.96 -14.25 -8.05
N TYR A 221 -17.52 -14.68 -9.18
CA TYR A 221 -17.03 -15.88 -9.88
C TYR A 221 -15.59 -15.68 -10.36
N SER A 222 -14.86 -16.77 -10.49
CA SER A 222 -13.55 -16.71 -11.14
C SER A 222 -13.64 -16.15 -12.55
N ALA A 223 -12.62 -15.41 -12.97
CA ALA A 223 -12.56 -14.87 -14.32
C ALA A 223 -11.16 -14.97 -14.91
N VAL A 224 -11.07 -15.09 -16.21
CA VAL A 224 -9.82 -14.85 -16.95
C VAL A 224 -9.85 -13.42 -17.44
N ALA A 225 -8.92 -12.61 -16.95
CA ALA A 225 -8.66 -11.25 -17.45
C ALA A 225 -7.49 -11.34 -18.46
N ASP A 226 -7.77 -11.06 -19.72
CA ASP A 226 -6.78 -10.99 -20.79
C ASP A 226 -6.67 -9.55 -21.28
N ILE A 227 -5.61 -8.86 -20.85
CA ILE A 227 -5.45 -7.43 -21.08
C ILE A 227 -4.47 -7.21 -22.26
N GLY A 228 -4.94 -7.45 -23.47
CA GLY A 228 -4.15 -7.21 -24.67
C GLY A 228 -3.09 -8.29 -24.98
N VAL A 229 -3.15 -9.47 -24.34
CA VAL A 229 -2.20 -10.57 -24.61
C VAL A 229 -2.60 -11.34 -25.87
N THR A 230 -3.86 -11.82 -25.93
CA THR A 230 -4.37 -12.56 -27.08
C THR A 230 -4.61 -11.65 -28.30
N ASP A 231 -5.17 -10.47 -28.10
CA ASP A 231 -5.30 -9.41 -29.11
C ASP A 231 -4.92 -8.06 -28.48
N LYS A 232 -3.85 -7.45 -28.99
CA LYS A 232 -3.32 -6.17 -28.47
C LYS A 232 -4.31 -4.98 -28.59
N ARG A 233 -5.38 -5.13 -29.35
CA ARG A 233 -6.37 -4.07 -29.58
C ARG A 233 -7.59 -4.19 -28.66
N LYS A 234 -7.63 -5.22 -27.80
CA LYS A 234 -8.76 -5.42 -26.88
C LYS A 234 -8.35 -6.11 -25.60
N TYR A 235 -9.09 -5.85 -24.54
CA TYR A 235 -9.08 -6.66 -23.34
C TYR A 235 -10.38 -7.46 -23.20
N SER A 236 -10.34 -8.54 -22.45
CA SER A 236 -11.51 -9.33 -22.12
C SER A 236 -11.54 -9.78 -20.67
N LEU A 237 -12.76 -9.84 -20.11
CA LEU A 237 -13.06 -10.44 -18.81
C LEU A 237 -14.04 -11.59 -19.04
N ASP A 238 -13.58 -12.84 -18.85
CA ASP A 238 -14.31 -14.09 -19.08
C ASP A 238 -14.63 -14.76 -17.74
N PHE A 239 -15.86 -14.59 -17.23
CA PHE A 239 -16.32 -15.10 -15.94
C PHE A 239 -16.90 -16.51 -16.03
N ASN A 240 -16.53 -17.37 -15.10
CA ASN A 240 -17.06 -18.72 -14.92
C ASN A 240 -18.41 -18.72 -14.15
N GLY A 241 -19.31 -17.83 -14.51
CA GLY A 241 -20.62 -17.68 -13.88
C GLY A 241 -21.64 -17.09 -14.85
N PRO A 242 -22.96 -17.28 -14.57
CA PRO A 242 -24.03 -16.88 -15.49
C PRO A 242 -24.46 -15.41 -15.32
N LYS A 243 -23.87 -14.64 -14.38
CA LYS A 243 -24.29 -13.29 -14.04
C LYS A 243 -23.55 -12.27 -14.87
N PHE A 244 -24.21 -11.66 -15.86
CA PHE A 244 -23.69 -10.47 -16.56
C PHE A 244 -24.20 -9.24 -15.84
N ASP A 245 -23.30 -8.50 -15.18
CA ASP A 245 -23.64 -7.30 -14.44
C ASP A 245 -22.40 -6.40 -14.34
N MET A 246 -22.45 -5.23 -14.94
CA MET A 246 -21.33 -4.30 -14.96
C MET A 246 -21.77 -2.88 -14.63
N TYR A 247 -20.90 -2.13 -13.97
CA TYR A 247 -20.96 -0.69 -13.78
C TYR A 247 -19.88 -0.02 -14.59
N PHE A 248 -20.19 1.15 -15.13
CA PHE A 248 -19.28 1.93 -15.92
C PHE A 248 -19.40 3.41 -15.55
N TRP A 249 -18.28 4.00 -15.16
CA TRP A 249 -18.19 5.41 -14.79
C TRP A 249 -17.21 6.14 -15.69
N THR A 250 -17.53 7.42 -15.97
CA THR A 250 -16.68 8.32 -16.74
C THR A 250 -16.33 9.53 -15.88
N GLY A 251 -15.06 9.78 -15.68
CA GLY A 251 -14.59 10.86 -14.81
C GLY A 251 -13.13 10.70 -14.48
N SER A 252 -12.62 11.52 -13.58
CA SER A 252 -11.30 11.33 -13.02
C SER A 252 -11.23 10.01 -12.23
N PRO A 253 -10.07 9.39 -12.09
CA PRO A 253 -9.95 8.13 -11.34
C PRO A 253 -10.50 8.22 -9.92
N LEU A 254 -10.32 9.33 -9.21
CA LEU A 254 -10.81 9.51 -7.84
C LEU A 254 -12.34 9.69 -7.78
N GLU A 255 -12.97 10.38 -8.75
CA GLU A 255 -14.43 10.44 -8.87
C GLU A 255 -15.04 9.06 -9.13
N ASN A 256 -14.40 8.28 -9.97
CA ASN A 256 -14.82 6.90 -10.27
C ASN A 256 -14.70 6.00 -9.02
N ILE A 257 -13.62 6.11 -8.23
CA ILE A 257 -13.48 5.41 -6.94
C ILE A 257 -14.57 5.86 -5.96
N ALA A 258 -14.90 7.16 -5.91
CA ALA A 258 -15.97 7.67 -5.06
C ALA A 258 -17.34 7.08 -5.45
N SER A 259 -17.61 6.93 -6.74
CA SER A 259 -18.83 6.29 -7.25
C SER A 259 -18.87 4.80 -6.89
N TYR A 260 -17.79 4.07 -7.10
CA TYR A 260 -17.66 2.67 -6.70
C TYR A 260 -17.85 2.47 -5.19
N THR A 261 -17.18 3.29 -4.36
CA THR A 261 -17.33 3.20 -2.91
C THR A 261 -18.69 3.69 -2.41
N SER A 262 -19.40 4.50 -3.20
CA SER A 262 -20.82 4.81 -2.96
C SER A 262 -21.72 3.59 -3.11
N LEU A 263 -21.40 2.68 -4.02
CA LEU A 263 -22.08 1.41 -4.21
C LEU A 263 -21.69 0.37 -3.16
N THR A 264 -20.39 0.18 -2.89
CA THR A 264 -19.87 -0.94 -2.11
C THR A 264 -19.52 -0.61 -0.66
N GLY A 265 -19.50 0.66 -0.32
CA GLY A 265 -19.08 1.21 0.97
C GLY A 265 -17.66 1.79 0.92
N THR A 266 -17.44 2.86 1.67
CA THR A 266 -16.12 3.50 1.80
C THR A 266 -15.19 2.70 2.72
N PRO A 267 -13.86 2.83 2.60
CA PRO A 267 -12.90 2.17 3.47
C PRO A 267 -13.18 2.41 4.96
N LEU A 268 -12.97 1.36 5.77
CA LEU A 268 -13.05 1.45 7.23
C LEU A 268 -12.09 2.53 7.74
N LEU A 269 -12.53 3.37 8.67
CA LEU A 269 -11.62 4.22 9.43
C LEU A 269 -11.11 3.46 10.65
N SER A 270 -9.83 3.10 10.64
CA SER A 270 -9.15 2.55 11.80
C SER A 270 -8.91 3.62 12.87
N PRO A 271 -8.76 3.26 14.15
CA PRO A 271 -8.43 4.22 15.19
C PRO A 271 -7.06 4.88 14.92
N LYS A 272 -6.87 6.10 15.39
CA LYS A 272 -5.65 6.89 15.12
C LYS A 272 -4.36 6.14 15.46
N TRP A 273 -4.35 5.35 16.52
CA TRP A 273 -3.18 4.57 16.91
C TRP A 273 -2.81 3.48 15.88
N ALA A 274 -3.74 3.00 15.07
CA ALA A 274 -3.47 1.99 14.04
C ALA A 274 -2.61 2.52 12.88
N TYR A 275 -2.51 3.83 12.73
CA TYR A 275 -1.65 4.48 11.75
C TYR A 275 -0.24 4.78 12.28
N ARG A 276 0.07 4.42 13.53
CA ARG A 276 1.41 4.44 14.11
C ARG A 276 2.15 3.13 13.78
N TYR A 277 3.37 3.00 14.28
CA TYR A 277 4.16 1.78 14.09
C TYR A 277 3.64 0.61 14.93
N TRP A 278 3.58 -0.58 14.32
CA TRP A 278 3.31 -1.85 14.99
C TRP A 278 4.57 -2.70 14.96
N ALA A 279 5.07 -3.08 16.14
CA ALA A 279 6.15 -4.04 16.26
C ALA A 279 5.61 -5.47 16.07
N GLY A 280 6.42 -6.34 15.47
CA GLY A 280 6.22 -7.78 15.50
C GLY A 280 6.92 -8.37 16.73
N ALA A 281 6.50 -9.55 17.18
CA ALA A 281 7.37 -10.36 18.01
C ALA A 281 8.47 -10.92 17.11
N SER A 282 9.69 -10.41 17.27
CA SER A 282 10.82 -10.79 16.45
C SER A 282 11.13 -12.29 16.56
N GLY A 283 11.39 -12.92 15.43
CA GLY A 283 11.71 -14.33 15.35
C GLY A 283 10.54 -15.28 15.61
N GLN A 284 10.81 -16.57 15.62
CA GLN A 284 9.82 -17.56 16.01
C GLN A 284 9.58 -17.50 17.51
N THR A 285 8.30 -17.48 17.90
CA THR A 285 7.91 -17.51 19.31
C THR A 285 8.10 -18.89 19.98
N TRP A 286 8.51 -19.89 19.19
CA TRP A 286 8.71 -21.27 19.61
C TRP A 286 10.12 -21.54 20.09
N GLU A 287 10.26 -22.11 21.25
CA GLU A 287 11.52 -22.64 21.72
C GLU A 287 11.92 -23.91 20.94
N SER A 288 13.20 -24.30 21.01
CA SER A 288 13.70 -25.46 20.29
C SER A 288 13.05 -26.80 20.73
N ASP A 289 12.41 -26.84 21.88
CA ASP A 289 11.66 -27.97 22.41
C ASP A 289 10.18 -27.99 21.99
N GLY A 290 9.75 -27.00 21.17
CA GLY A 290 8.37 -26.86 20.71
C GLY A 290 7.46 -26.09 21.68
N THR A 291 8.01 -25.49 22.73
CA THR A 291 7.27 -24.60 23.63
C THR A 291 7.34 -23.15 23.14
N GLU A 292 6.29 -22.38 23.38
CA GLU A 292 6.22 -21.00 22.95
C GLU A 292 6.65 -20.03 24.05
N ASN A 293 7.64 -19.17 23.77
CA ASN A 293 8.17 -18.17 24.68
C ASN A 293 7.70 -16.74 24.32
N VAL A 294 6.40 -16.54 24.21
CA VAL A 294 5.82 -15.23 23.87
C VAL A 294 6.24 -14.15 24.86
N LEU A 295 6.18 -14.42 26.15
CA LEU A 295 6.51 -13.42 27.17
C LEU A 295 8.00 -13.02 27.13
N GLY A 296 8.90 -13.99 26.85
CA GLY A 296 10.33 -13.73 26.66
C GLY A 296 10.57 -12.79 25.47
N LYS A 297 10.02 -13.13 24.31
CA LYS A 297 10.15 -12.33 23.08
C LYS A 297 9.53 -10.94 23.21
N LEU A 298 8.35 -10.82 23.80
CA LEU A 298 7.74 -9.54 24.13
C LEU A 298 8.65 -8.65 24.99
N THR A 299 9.27 -9.25 26.02
CA THR A 299 10.16 -8.52 26.93
C THR A 299 11.44 -8.09 26.23
N GLU A 300 11.98 -8.92 25.36
CA GLU A 300 13.17 -8.63 24.54
C GLU A 300 12.88 -7.47 23.58
N SER A 301 11.83 -7.56 22.76
CA SER A 301 11.44 -6.52 21.81
C SER A 301 11.17 -5.18 22.52
N LEU A 302 10.35 -5.14 23.57
CA LEU A 302 10.10 -3.90 24.32
C LEU A 302 11.37 -3.31 24.96
N SER A 303 12.28 -4.17 25.41
CA SER A 303 13.57 -3.74 25.97
C SER A 303 14.48 -3.16 24.88
N GLY A 304 14.49 -3.75 23.69
CA GLY A 304 15.25 -3.26 22.53
C GLY A 304 14.77 -1.88 22.08
N TYR A 305 13.46 -1.69 21.88
CA TYR A 305 12.90 -0.38 21.54
C TYR A 305 13.21 0.68 22.62
N LYS A 306 13.12 0.29 23.90
CA LYS A 306 13.48 1.22 24.99
C LYS A 306 14.95 1.66 24.93
N LYS A 307 15.87 0.78 24.54
CA LYS A 307 17.29 1.14 24.34
C LYS A 307 17.47 2.14 23.18
N LEU A 308 16.62 2.08 22.17
CA LEU A 308 16.55 3.06 21.08
C LEU A 308 15.82 4.36 21.47
N GLY A 309 15.42 4.51 22.74
CA GLY A 309 14.69 5.70 23.23
C GLY A 309 13.21 5.70 22.90
N ILE A 310 12.66 4.58 22.40
CA ILE A 310 11.25 4.43 22.04
C ILE A 310 10.52 3.68 23.14
N THR A 311 9.61 4.34 23.84
CA THR A 311 8.89 3.79 24.99
C THR A 311 7.39 3.61 24.76
N ASP A 312 6.85 4.13 23.65
CA ASP A 312 5.42 4.11 23.32
C ASP A 312 5.19 3.44 21.95
N ILE A 313 5.24 2.12 21.92
CA ILE A 313 4.87 1.29 20.76
C ILE A 313 3.36 1.19 20.70
N ALA A 314 2.75 1.54 19.56
CA ALA A 314 1.29 1.57 19.42
C ALA A 314 0.65 0.19 19.55
N ALA A 315 1.24 -0.82 18.92
CA ALA A 315 0.76 -2.18 19.00
C ALA A 315 1.91 -3.19 18.84
N LEU A 316 1.72 -4.38 19.40
CA LEU A 316 2.58 -5.54 19.20
C LEU A 316 1.76 -6.69 18.62
N TYR A 317 2.21 -7.21 17.49
CA TYR A 317 1.64 -8.36 16.84
C TYR A 317 2.41 -9.62 17.20
N GLY A 318 1.71 -10.71 17.46
CA GLY A 318 2.29 -12.03 17.67
C GLY A 318 1.51 -13.11 16.95
N GLU A 319 2.20 -14.11 16.43
CA GLU A 319 1.59 -15.28 15.81
C GLU A 319 0.98 -16.21 16.85
N GLY A 320 -0.11 -16.86 16.48
CA GLY A 320 -0.77 -17.90 17.28
C GLY A 320 -1.78 -17.35 18.30
N GLU A 321 -3.05 -17.78 18.13
CA GLU A 321 -4.14 -17.39 19.02
C GLU A 321 -3.98 -17.94 20.44
N LEU A 322 -3.39 -19.11 20.54
CA LEU A 322 -3.37 -19.90 21.77
C LEU A 322 -2.13 -19.64 22.63
N SER A 323 -1.16 -18.99 22.07
CA SER A 323 0.13 -18.74 22.69
C SER A 323 0.14 -17.62 23.71
N TYR A 324 -0.89 -16.77 23.68
CA TYR A 324 -0.99 -15.66 24.61
C TYR A 324 -1.62 -16.06 25.92
N ASN A 325 -0.84 -15.91 26.96
CA ASN A 325 -1.31 -16.12 28.32
C ASN A 325 -1.60 -14.77 29.03
N ILE A 326 -2.29 -14.82 30.14
CA ILE A 326 -2.64 -13.62 30.91
C ILE A 326 -1.43 -12.80 31.34
N GLN A 327 -0.26 -13.41 31.52
CA GLN A 327 0.97 -12.71 31.91
C GLN A 327 1.49 -11.84 30.76
N SER A 328 1.43 -12.33 29.50
CA SER A 328 1.79 -11.57 28.30
C SER A 328 0.87 -10.38 28.13
N TYR A 329 -0.43 -10.56 28.26
CA TYR A 329 -1.40 -9.45 28.19
C TYR A 329 -1.16 -8.40 29.30
N ASN A 330 -0.97 -8.83 30.54
CA ASN A 330 -0.67 -7.93 31.65
C ASN A 330 0.63 -7.15 31.43
N LYS A 331 1.63 -7.77 30.84
CA LYS A 331 2.89 -7.12 30.49
C LYS A 331 2.66 -6.01 29.45
N LEU A 332 1.90 -6.28 28.39
CA LEU A 332 1.57 -5.27 27.36
C LEU A 332 0.71 -4.14 27.93
N LEU A 333 -0.33 -4.46 28.67
CA LEU A 333 -1.18 -3.47 29.31
C LEU A 333 -0.39 -2.53 30.23
N SER A 334 0.64 -3.05 30.90
CA SER A 334 1.52 -2.21 31.76
C SER A 334 2.41 -1.23 30.98
N THR A 335 2.57 -1.43 29.66
CA THR A 335 3.36 -0.56 28.75
C THR A 335 2.49 0.32 27.85
N ASN A 336 1.17 0.29 28.00
CA ASN A 336 0.23 0.97 27.11
C ASN A 336 0.23 0.45 25.65
N THR A 337 0.95 -0.65 25.38
CA THR A 337 1.05 -1.26 24.06
C THR A 337 -0.15 -2.17 23.84
N ARG A 338 -0.79 -2.05 22.68
CA ARG A 338 -1.95 -2.88 22.31
C ARG A 338 -1.48 -4.21 21.77
N MET A 339 -2.28 -5.25 22.00
CA MET A 339 -1.98 -6.56 21.47
C MET A 339 -2.85 -6.87 20.25
N LEU A 340 -2.21 -7.40 19.20
CA LEU A 340 -2.84 -7.93 18.01
C LEU A 340 -2.50 -9.42 17.91
N ALA A 341 -3.46 -10.23 17.47
CA ALA A 341 -3.31 -11.67 17.32
C ALA A 341 -3.56 -12.11 15.88
N TRP A 342 -3.23 -13.36 15.59
CA TRP A 342 -3.44 -14.01 14.31
C TRP A 342 -4.70 -14.91 14.38
N THR A 343 -5.43 -15.00 13.28
CA THR A 343 -6.57 -15.91 13.14
C THR A 343 -6.70 -16.50 11.75
N THR A 344 -7.27 -17.70 11.67
CA THR A 344 -7.61 -18.38 10.42
C THR A 344 -9.09 -18.73 10.36
N PRO A 345 -9.66 -18.98 9.18
CA PRO A 345 -11.03 -19.45 9.04
C PRO A 345 -11.17 -20.94 9.38
N PHE A 346 -10.08 -21.65 9.63
CA PHE A 346 -10.07 -23.08 9.92
C PHE A 346 -10.50 -23.34 11.36
N GLN A 347 -11.38 -24.32 11.55
CA GLN A 347 -11.85 -24.71 12.86
C GLN A 347 -11.79 -26.23 12.99
N SER A 348 -11.23 -26.73 14.10
CA SER A 348 -11.37 -28.12 14.50
C SER A 348 -12.71 -28.33 15.21
N ARG A 349 -13.42 -29.40 14.89
CA ARG A 349 -14.60 -29.80 15.67
C ARG A 349 -14.27 -30.10 17.14
N ALA A 350 -13.10 -30.70 17.37
CA ALA A 350 -12.60 -30.96 18.72
C ALA A 350 -12.29 -29.63 19.43
N ASP A 351 -11.74 -28.65 18.75
CA ASP A 351 -11.43 -27.34 19.31
C ASP A 351 -12.71 -26.58 19.67
N MET A 352 -13.72 -26.61 18.79
CA MET A 352 -14.99 -25.96 19.10
C MET A 352 -15.69 -26.59 20.30
N SER A 353 -15.62 -27.90 20.51
CA SER A 353 -16.17 -28.56 21.67
C SER A 353 -15.31 -28.41 22.92
N TYR A 354 -14.00 -28.32 22.78
CA TYR A 354 -13.06 -28.20 23.90
C TYR A 354 -12.88 -26.74 24.35
N TRP A 355 -12.78 -25.82 23.42
CA TRP A 355 -12.58 -24.40 23.71
C TRP A 355 -13.88 -23.65 23.97
N ILE A 356 -15.00 -24.13 23.43
CA ILE A 356 -16.32 -23.53 23.54
C ILE A 356 -17.34 -24.59 24.01
N PRO A 357 -17.20 -25.11 25.22
CA PRO A 357 -18.09 -26.16 25.72
C PRO A 357 -19.57 -25.77 25.68
N SER A 358 -19.89 -24.48 25.81
CA SER A 358 -21.24 -23.93 25.73
C SER A 358 -21.88 -24.05 24.35
N LEU A 359 -21.12 -24.10 23.28
CA LEU A 359 -21.64 -24.22 21.91
C LEU A 359 -22.06 -25.66 21.58
N SER A 360 -21.41 -26.67 22.15
CA SER A 360 -21.78 -28.06 21.94
C SER A 360 -23.18 -28.39 22.56
N THR A 361 -23.64 -27.58 23.50
CA THR A 361 -24.97 -27.67 24.11
C THR A 361 -26.00 -26.75 23.44
N LEU A 362 -25.58 -25.74 22.69
CA LEU A 362 -26.46 -24.78 22.03
C LEU A 362 -26.80 -25.16 20.59
N PHE A 363 -25.88 -25.85 19.90
CA PHE A 363 -26.04 -26.18 18.48
C PHE A 363 -25.90 -27.69 18.27
N SER A 364 -26.83 -28.27 17.53
CA SER A 364 -26.69 -29.61 17.02
C SER A 364 -25.56 -29.67 15.96
N ASP A 365 -25.09 -30.87 15.65
CA ASP A 365 -24.03 -31.11 14.66
C ASP A 365 -24.31 -30.50 13.28
N TYR A 366 -25.59 -30.23 12.97
CA TYR A 366 -26.01 -29.62 11.69
C TYR A 366 -26.07 -28.09 11.72
N GLU A 367 -25.99 -27.47 12.90
CA GLU A 367 -26.11 -26.02 13.08
C GLU A 367 -24.75 -25.33 13.28
N LEU A 368 -23.65 -26.10 13.27
CA LEU A 368 -22.32 -25.54 13.30
C LEU A 368 -21.97 -24.98 11.91
N PRO A 369 -21.50 -23.75 11.81
CA PRO A 369 -21.25 -23.05 10.54
C PRO A 369 -19.93 -23.51 9.90
N CYS A 370 -19.79 -24.81 9.60
CA CYS A 370 -18.59 -25.37 8.98
C CYS A 370 -18.92 -26.04 7.64
N PHE A 371 -18.16 -25.71 6.61
CA PHE A 371 -18.16 -26.50 5.38
C PHE A 371 -17.55 -27.87 5.64
N ARG A 372 -18.19 -28.90 5.13
CA ARG A 372 -17.61 -30.23 5.01
C ARG A 372 -17.26 -30.46 3.56
N ASP A 373 -15.97 -30.50 3.24
CA ASP A 373 -15.57 -31.03 1.95
C ASP A 373 -15.40 -32.54 2.06
N ALA A 374 -16.43 -33.28 1.64
CA ALA A 374 -16.38 -34.72 1.56
C ALA A 374 -15.45 -35.22 0.43
N LEU A 375 -15.11 -34.35 -0.54
CA LEU A 375 -14.35 -34.71 -1.74
C LEU A 375 -12.84 -34.44 -1.57
N ASN A 376 -12.45 -33.60 -0.65
CA ASN A 376 -11.05 -33.29 -0.41
C ASN A 376 -10.74 -33.12 1.09
N PRO A 377 -10.75 -34.20 1.86
CA PRO A 377 -10.42 -34.18 3.28
C PRO A 377 -8.98 -33.71 3.58
N TRP A 378 -8.14 -33.58 2.56
CA TRP A 378 -6.74 -33.15 2.67
C TRP A 378 -6.54 -31.64 2.53
N THR A 379 -7.51 -30.92 1.94
CA THR A 379 -7.41 -29.47 1.71
C THR A 379 -7.56 -28.67 2.99
N TYR A 380 -8.19 -29.24 4.04
CA TYR A 380 -8.44 -28.56 5.31
C TYR A 380 -7.85 -29.29 6.50
N ALA A 381 -7.14 -30.36 6.28
CA ALA A 381 -6.82 -31.21 7.38
C ALA A 381 -5.41 -31.75 7.32
N VAL A 382 -4.62 -31.19 8.13
CA VAL A 382 -3.67 -32.01 8.89
C VAL A 382 -4.47 -33.03 9.77
N GLN A 383 -5.78 -32.81 9.97
CA GLN A 383 -6.68 -33.70 10.72
C GLN A 383 -8.08 -33.80 10.07
N PRO A 384 -8.71 -34.99 10.00
CA PRO A 384 -10.04 -35.22 9.41
C PRO A 384 -11.19 -34.47 10.09
N SER A 385 -10.90 -33.78 11.19
CA SER A 385 -11.86 -33.07 12.04
C SER A 385 -11.89 -31.55 11.81
N THR A 386 -11.05 -30.98 10.95
CA THR A 386 -11.02 -29.54 10.67
C THR A 386 -11.84 -29.18 9.44
N GLY A 387 -12.42 -28.00 9.43
CA GLY A 387 -13.17 -27.47 8.30
C GLY A 387 -13.10 -25.95 8.27
N THR A 388 -13.34 -25.35 7.11
CA THR A 388 -13.50 -23.91 6.99
C THR A 388 -14.90 -23.51 7.48
N MET A 389 -14.96 -22.44 8.27
CA MET A 389 -16.22 -21.90 8.73
C MET A 389 -16.97 -21.21 7.58
N ASP A 390 -18.28 -21.46 7.50
CA ASP A 390 -19.17 -20.68 6.65
C ASP A 390 -19.60 -19.38 7.37
N TYR A 391 -18.89 -18.32 7.10
CA TYR A 391 -19.16 -17.01 7.70
C TYR A 391 -20.45 -16.33 7.19
N SER A 392 -21.11 -16.88 6.15
CA SER A 392 -22.45 -16.45 5.74
C SER A 392 -23.56 -17.04 6.64
N HIS A 393 -23.23 -18.07 7.43
CA HIS A 393 -24.16 -18.71 8.34
C HIS A 393 -24.50 -17.77 9.53
N PRO A 394 -25.78 -17.67 9.95
CA PRO A 394 -26.19 -16.76 11.03
C PRO A 394 -25.50 -17.06 12.37
N ASN A 395 -25.14 -18.32 12.62
CA ASN A 395 -24.47 -18.75 13.86
C ASN A 395 -22.98 -18.41 13.89
N ALA A 396 -22.37 -18.02 12.76
CA ALA A 396 -20.95 -17.70 12.69
C ALA A 396 -20.55 -16.57 13.67
N LEU A 397 -21.41 -15.58 13.83
CA LEU A 397 -21.19 -14.49 14.77
C LEU A 397 -21.16 -14.97 16.23
N ALA A 398 -22.05 -15.88 16.61
CA ALA A 398 -22.09 -16.43 17.95
C ALA A 398 -20.84 -17.28 18.26
N VAL A 399 -20.41 -18.10 17.29
CA VAL A 399 -19.20 -18.90 17.40
C VAL A 399 -17.97 -17.99 17.59
N GLN A 400 -17.83 -16.95 16.78
CA GLN A 400 -16.69 -16.03 16.90
C GLN A 400 -16.72 -15.20 18.18
N ARG A 401 -17.89 -14.81 18.69
CA ARG A 401 -18.00 -14.16 20.00
C ARG A 401 -17.43 -15.02 21.11
N GLU A 402 -17.80 -16.30 21.16
CA GLU A 402 -17.31 -17.24 22.20
C GLU A 402 -15.80 -17.49 22.02
N ARG A 403 -15.33 -17.65 20.79
CA ARG A 403 -13.91 -17.82 20.49
C ARG A 403 -13.06 -16.67 21.04
N TRP A 404 -13.47 -15.44 20.79
CA TRP A 404 -12.68 -14.25 21.15
C TRP A 404 -12.99 -13.70 22.54
N LYS A 405 -14.06 -14.11 23.21
CA LYS A 405 -14.51 -13.57 24.49
C LYS A 405 -13.39 -13.41 25.51
N LYS A 406 -12.67 -14.49 25.80
CA LYS A 406 -11.56 -14.49 26.76
C LYS A 406 -10.46 -13.47 26.41
N TYR A 407 -10.08 -13.39 25.16
CA TYR A 407 -9.03 -12.50 24.68
C TYR A 407 -9.47 -11.04 24.66
N LEU A 408 -10.71 -10.79 24.28
CA LEU A 408 -11.31 -9.46 24.33
C LEU A 408 -11.42 -8.96 25.78
N ASP A 409 -11.72 -9.84 26.72
CA ASP A 409 -11.74 -9.51 28.15
C ASP A 409 -10.32 -9.24 28.70
N TRP A 410 -9.29 -9.80 28.09
CA TRP A 410 -7.89 -9.48 28.38
C TRP A 410 -7.38 -8.22 27.68
N GLY A 411 -8.13 -7.64 26.74
CA GLY A 411 -7.75 -6.39 26.08
C GLY A 411 -7.17 -6.54 24.68
N LEU A 412 -7.41 -7.70 24.01
CA LEU A 412 -7.01 -7.88 22.60
C LEU A 412 -7.64 -6.80 21.72
N LYS A 413 -6.84 -6.06 20.94
CA LYS A 413 -7.25 -4.88 20.17
C LYS A 413 -7.27 -5.07 18.65
N GLY A 414 -6.97 -6.26 18.17
CA GLY A 414 -7.08 -6.53 16.74
C GLY A 414 -6.63 -7.90 16.30
N LEU A 415 -6.90 -8.20 15.04
CA LEU A 415 -6.58 -9.47 14.39
C LEU A 415 -5.94 -9.27 13.03
N MET A 416 -4.93 -10.09 12.76
CA MET A 416 -4.54 -10.50 11.43
C MET A 416 -5.52 -11.58 10.96
N VAL A 417 -6.37 -11.23 10.00
CA VAL A 417 -7.40 -12.11 9.44
C VAL A 417 -6.78 -12.83 8.25
N ASP A 418 -6.12 -13.93 8.53
CA ASP A 418 -5.27 -14.65 7.60
C ASP A 418 -6.01 -15.80 6.90
N TYR A 419 -5.46 -16.29 5.79
CA TYR A 419 -6.06 -17.32 4.94
C TYR A 419 -7.45 -16.93 4.40
N GLY A 420 -8.26 -17.92 3.97
CA GLY A 420 -9.64 -17.75 3.47
C GLY A 420 -9.76 -17.99 1.96
N GLU A 421 -8.67 -18.40 1.29
CA GLU A 421 -8.60 -18.67 -0.14
C GLU A 421 -8.96 -20.13 -0.52
N TYR A 422 -9.37 -20.95 0.46
CA TYR A 422 -9.48 -22.40 0.29
C TYR A 422 -10.94 -22.91 0.23
N ILE A 423 -11.87 -22.11 -0.28
CA ILE A 423 -13.26 -22.55 -0.45
C ILE A 423 -13.41 -23.35 -1.76
N PRO A 424 -13.78 -24.65 -1.71
CA PRO A 424 -13.97 -25.44 -2.92
C PRO A 424 -15.21 -25.01 -3.72
N GLU A 425 -15.19 -25.19 -5.05
CA GLU A 425 -16.35 -24.94 -5.92
C GLU A 425 -17.54 -25.86 -5.60
N SER A 426 -17.28 -27.03 -5.00
CA SER A 426 -18.29 -28.05 -4.69
C SER A 426 -19.22 -27.74 -3.53
N VAL A 427 -18.89 -26.69 -2.72
CA VAL A 427 -19.70 -26.34 -1.56
C VAL A 427 -20.88 -25.45 -1.93
N LEU A 428 -21.90 -25.48 -1.08
CA LEU A 428 -23.01 -24.52 -1.08
C LEU A 428 -22.97 -23.77 0.24
N ALA A 429 -22.87 -22.44 0.16
CA ALA A 429 -22.92 -21.57 1.33
C ALA A 429 -24.35 -21.42 1.86
N TYR A 430 -24.50 -21.14 3.15
CA TYR A 430 -25.81 -20.95 3.79
C TYR A 430 -26.64 -19.83 3.11
N ASN A 431 -25.99 -18.80 2.60
CA ASN A 431 -26.64 -17.71 1.89
C ASN A 431 -27.10 -18.08 0.44
N GLY A 432 -26.93 -19.33 0.01
CA GLY A 432 -27.32 -19.83 -1.28
C GLY A 432 -26.29 -19.65 -2.40
N MET A 433 -25.12 -19.04 -2.14
CA MET A 433 -24.03 -18.96 -3.13
C MET A 433 -23.38 -20.32 -3.33
N THR A 434 -23.12 -20.69 -4.57
CA THR A 434 -22.28 -21.86 -4.88
C THR A 434 -20.84 -21.60 -4.50
N GLY A 435 -20.05 -22.65 -4.22
CA GLY A 435 -18.63 -22.52 -3.92
C GLY A 435 -17.85 -21.77 -5.00
N ALA A 436 -18.23 -21.93 -6.27
CA ALA A 436 -17.64 -21.17 -7.39
C ALA A 436 -17.84 -19.65 -7.28
N GLU A 437 -18.94 -19.18 -6.74
CA GLU A 437 -19.22 -17.76 -6.46
C GLU A 437 -18.70 -17.34 -5.08
N PHE A 438 -18.85 -18.21 -4.08
CA PHE A 438 -18.53 -17.92 -2.70
C PHE A 438 -17.01 -17.87 -2.41
N HIS A 439 -16.20 -18.55 -3.20
CA HIS A 439 -14.76 -18.64 -3.02
C HIS A 439 -14.08 -17.26 -2.83
N ASN A 440 -14.21 -16.38 -3.82
CA ASN A 440 -13.69 -15.02 -3.69
C ASN A 440 -14.48 -14.20 -2.66
N PHE A 441 -15.80 -14.43 -2.55
CA PHE A 441 -16.69 -13.66 -1.70
C PHE A 441 -16.64 -14.04 -0.21
N SER A 442 -16.07 -15.18 0.14
CA SER A 442 -15.91 -15.65 1.51
C SER A 442 -15.16 -14.64 2.39
N SER A 443 -14.16 -13.97 1.81
CA SER A 443 -13.34 -12.94 2.48
C SER A 443 -14.18 -11.77 3.01
N TYR A 444 -15.23 -11.37 2.28
CA TYR A 444 -16.17 -10.33 2.72
C TYR A 444 -16.86 -10.73 4.04
N TYR A 445 -17.40 -11.96 4.12
CA TYR A 445 -18.10 -12.45 5.30
C TYR A 445 -17.16 -12.73 6.47
N TYR A 446 -15.98 -13.26 6.17
CA TYR A 446 -14.94 -13.54 7.18
C TYR A 446 -14.51 -12.27 7.90
N SER A 447 -14.15 -11.22 7.14
CA SER A 447 -13.81 -9.92 7.70
C SER A 447 -14.98 -9.27 8.42
N LYS A 448 -16.21 -9.35 7.86
CA LYS A 448 -17.43 -8.78 8.44
C LYS A 448 -17.76 -9.35 9.82
N VAL A 449 -17.75 -10.68 9.95
CA VAL A 449 -18.14 -11.33 11.24
C VAL A 449 -17.11 -11.00 12.32
N ASN A 450 -15.81 -11.03 12.01
CA ASN A 450 -14.78 -10.62 12.98
C ASN A 450 -14.90 -9.13 13.34
N ASN A 451 -15.18 -8.26 12.37
CA ASN A 451 -15.43 -6.84 12.62
C ASN A 451 -16.61 -6.65 13.59
N GLN A 452 -17.72 -7.35 13.39
CA GLN A 452 -18.89 -7.28 14.26
C GLN A 452 -18.56 -7.67 15.71
N VAL A 453 -17.78 -8.74 15.91
CA VAL A 453 -17.37 -9.19 17.26
C VAL A 453 -16.55 -8.12 17.98
N PHE A 454 -15.57 -7.54 17.29
CA PHE A 454 -14.71 -6.51 17.88
C PHE A 454 -15.44 -5.19 18.10
N SER A 455 -16.28 -4.78 17.14
CA SER A 455 -17.06 -3.54 17.26
C SER A 455 -18.09 -3.59 18.39
N GLU A 456 -18.66 -4.75 18.72
CA GLU A 456 -19.54 -4.93 19.88
C GLU A 456 -18.82 -4.64 21.21
N LYS A 457 -17.53 -4.95 21.32
CA LYS A 457 -16.72 -4.72 22.52
C LYS A 457 -16.12 -3.32 22.58
N TYR A 458 -15.63 -2.80 21.44
CA TYR A 458 -14.76 -1.63 21.40
C TYR A 458 -15.29 -0.46 20.58
N GLY A 459 -16.46 -0.58 19.93
CA GLY A 459 -16.93 0.42 18.96
C GLY A 459 -15.97 0.48 17.77
N ASP A 460 -15.24 1.59 17.63
CA ASP A 460 -14.27 1.79 16.56
C ASP A 460 -12.81 1.65 17.04
N ASP A 461 -12.54 1.32 18.31
CA ASP A 461 -11.18 1.27 18.89
C ASP A 461 -10.55 -0.12 18.78
N PHE A 462 -10.43 -0.62 17.56
CA PHE A 462 -9.74 -1.86 17.22
C PHE A 462 -9.25 -1.84 15.77
N VAL A 463 -8.39 -2.79 15.38
CA VAL A 463 -7.94 -2.96 14.01
C VAL A 463 -8.08 -4.41 13.54
N LEU A 464 -8.62 -4.59 12.34
CA LEU A 464 -8.52 -5.84 11.59
C LEU A 464 -7.75 -5.57 10.31
N PHE A 465 -6.86 -6.50 9.94
CA PHE A 465 -6.12 -6.45 8.69
C PHE A 465 -6.09 -7.84 8.05
N ALA A 466 -6.65 -7.94 6.86
CA ALA A 466 -6.92 -9.20 6.19
C ALA A 466 -5.92 -9.51 5.08
N ARG A 467 -5.54 -10.80 4.95
CA ARG A 467 -4.75 -11.27 3.81
C ARG A 467 -5.57 -11.27 2.54
N ASN A 468 -6.77 -11.82 2.59
CA ASN A 468 -7.64 -11.90 1.43
C ASN A 468 -8.73 -10.82 1.44
N ALA A 469 -9.18 -10.43 0.25
CA ALA A 469 -10.27 -9.49 0.07
C ALA A 469 -10.97 -9.70 -1.27
N THR A 470 -12.15 -9.14 -1.38
CA THR A 470 -12.92 -9.02 -2.61
C THR A 470 -13.65 -7.67 -2.63
N GLN A 471 -14.40 -7.36 -3.68
CA GLN A 471 -15.20 -6.14 -3.75
C GLN A 471 -16.06 -5.94 -2.51
N GLY A 472 -16.04 -4.75 -1.93
CA GLY A 472 -16.80 -4.41 -0.72
C GLY A 472 -16.13 -4.80 0.60
N SER A 473 -15.03 -5.57 0.60
CA SER A 473 -14.33 -5.96 1.83
C SER A 473 -13.69 -4.78 2.57
N GLN A 474 -13.38 -3.69 1.87
CA GLN A 474 -12.75 -2.49 2.43
C GLN A 474 -13.52 -1.84 3.59
N VAL A 475 -14.80 -2.16 3.73
CA VAL A 475 -15.66 -1.62 4.82
C VAL A 475 -15.48 -2.37 6.14
N TRP A 476 -14.83 -3.54 6.13
CA TRP A 476 -14.76 -4.44 7.29
C TRP A 476 -13.35 -4.57 7.87
N ALA A 477 -12.33 -4.48 7.04
CA ALA A 477 -10.94 -4.62 7.46
C ALA A 477 -10.00 -3.75 6.59
N GLY A 478 -8.84 -3.38 7.15
CA GLY A 478 -7.67 -3.05 6.36
C GLY A 478 -7.06 -4.31 5.75
N ASN A 479 -5.95 -4.17 5.04
CA ASN A 479 -5.30 -5.28 4.35
C ASN A 479 -3.78 -5.30 4.58
N PHE A 480 -3.18 -6.45 4.41
CA PHE A 480 -1.73 -6.58 4.28
C PHE A 480 -1.39 -7.34 3.00
N SER A 481 -0.15 -7.18 2.54
CA SER A 481 0.30 -7.68 1.25
C SER A 481 0.32 -9.20 1.08
N GLY A 482 0.12 -9.97 2.16
CA GLY A 482 0.44 -11.40 2.19
C GLY A 482 1.94 -11.63 2.27
N ASP A 483 2.41 -12.79 1.84
CA ASP A 483 3.77 -13.26 2.02
C ASP A 483 4.67 -12.86 0.85
N GLN A 484 5.67 -12.00 1.09
CA GLN A 484 6.69 -11.64 0.12
C GLN A 484 8.06 -12.15 0.57
N LYS A 485 8.95 -12.41 -0.39
CA LYS A 485 10.36 -12.68 -0.09
C LYS A 485 11.06 -11.42 0.39
N GLY A 486 11.98 -11.54 1.32
CA GLY A 486 12.82 -10.47 1.86
C GLY A 486 13.90 -10.01 0.87
N THR A 487 13.52 -9.65 -0.35
CA THR A 487 14.38 -9.23 -1.47
C THR A 487 13.92 -7.91 -2.05
N PHE A 488 14.74 -7.22 -2.85
CA PHE A 488 14.30 -6.04 -3.58
C PHE A 488 13.17 -6.34 -4.58
N ASP A 489 13.17 -7.52 -5.24
CA ASP A 489 12.05 -7.92 -6.09
C ASP A 489 10.76 -8.08 -5.28
N GLY A 490 10.83 -8.71 -4.09
CA GLY A 490 9.69 -8.79 -3.17
C GLY A 490 9.19 -7.42 -2.72
N MET A 491 10.09 -6.48 -2.43
CA MET A 491 9.72 -5.10 -2.09
C MET A 491 9.05 -4.37 -3.25
N LYS A 492 9.59 -4.48 -4.47
CA LYS A 492 8.99 -3.89 -5.68
C LYS A 492 7.57 -4.44 -5.91
N ARG A 493 7.38 -5.74 -5.72
CA ARG A 493 6.06 -6.39 -5.79
C ARG A 493 5.10 -5.86 -4.72
N ALA A 494 5.57 -5.60 -3.50
CA ALA A 494 4.76 -4.99 -2.45
C ALA A 494 4.34 -3.55 -2.81
N VAL A 495 5.21 -2.75 -3.44
CA VAL A 495 4.85 -1.42 -3.96
C VAL A 495 3.75 -1.52 -5.02
N ASN A 496 3.91 -2.40 -6.02
CA ASN A 496 2.89 -2.62 -7.06
C ASN A 496 1.55 -3.08 -6.47
N ALA A 497 1.59 -3.98 -5.49
CA ALA A 497 0.42 -4.47 -4.77
C ALA A 497 -0.35 -3.35 -4.07
N MET A 498 0.34 -2.43 -3.39
CA MET A 498 -0.27 -1.24 -2.80
C MET A 498 -0.94 -0.36 -3.87
N LEU A 499 -0.24 -0.05 -4.95
CA LEU A 499 -0.72 0.86 -5.98
C LEU A 499 -1.94 0.30 -6.73
N THR A 500 -1.96 -0.99 -7.05
CA THR A 500 -3.07 -1.63 -7.76
C THR A 500 -4.29 -1.81 -6.86
N LEU A 501 -4.10 -2.19 -5.59
CA LEU A 501 -5.20 -2.37 -4.66
C LEU A 501 -5.85 -1.03 -4.27
N THR A 502 -5.05 0.02 -4.06
CA THR A 502 -5.59 1.35 -3.77
C THR A 502 -6.40 1.91 -4.94
N ALA A 503 -6.06 1.58 -6.19
CA ALA A 503 -6.88 1.89 -7.35
C ALA A 503 -8.24 1.18 -7.33
N CYS A 504 -8.41 0.13 -6.54
CA CYS A 504 -9.68 -0.57 -6.34
C CYS A 504 -10.49 -0.06 -5.13
N GLY A 505 -10.15 1.11 -4.56
CA GLY A 505 -10.88 1.72 -3.44
C GLY A 505 -10.54 1.18 -2.06
N PHE A 506 -9.39 0.51 -1.90
CA PHE A 506 -8.85 0.06 -0.63
C PHE A 506 -7.79 1.06 -0.14
N SER A 507 -7.98 1.63 1.03
CA SER A 507 -7.08 2.67 1.55
C SER A 507 -6.13 2.16 2.64
N ASN A 508 -6.60 1.28 3.52
CA ASN A 508 -5.85 0.77 4.65
C ASN A 508 -5.05 -0.46 4.23
N TRP A 509 -3.75 -0.28 4.07
CA TRP A 509 -2.85 -1.33 3.60
C TRP A 509 -1.46 -1.19 4.22
N GLY A 510 -0.74 -2.30 4.39
CA GLY A 510 0.65 -2.35 4.79
C GLY A 510 1.32 -3.65 4.34
N SER A 511 2.65 -3.64 4.25
CA SER A 511 3.45 -4.84 4.03
C SER A 511 4.27 -5.19 5.26
N ASP A 512 4.80 -6.40 5.30
CA ASP A 512 5.77 -6.82 6.29
C ASP A 512 7.09 -6.12 6.00
N ILE A 513 7.58 -5.30 6.93
CA ILE A 513 8.88 -4.62 6.78
C ILE A 513 9.99 -5.69 6.76
N GLY A 514 10.74 -5.71 5.67
CA GLY A 514 11.75 -6.72 5.39
C GLY A 514 11.25 -7.92 4.59
N GLY A 515 9.93 -8.01 4.33
CA GLY A 515 9.26 -9.17 3.73
C GLY A 515 8.91 -10.25 4.77
N TYR A 516 7.90 -11.07 4.48
CA TYR A 516 7.55 -12.21 5.33
C TYR A 516 8.63 -13.30 5.33
N GLY A 517 9.16 -13.64 4.14
CA GLY A 517 10.33 -14.51 4.03
C GLY A 517 11.56 -13.85 4.65
N ALA A 518 12.54 -14.66 5.07
CA ALA A 518 13.76 -14.14 5.68
C ALA A 518 14.40 -13.03 4.82
N THR A 519 14.66 -11.88 5.43
CA THR A 519 15.31 -10.73 4.77
C THR A 519 16.75 -11.09 4.42
N GLU A 520 17.18 -10.84 3.19
CA GLU A 520 18.51 -11.24 2.72
C GLU A 520 19.64 -10.43 3.37
N ASN A 521 19.43 -9.13 3.63
CA ASN A 521 20.46 -8.26 4.20
C ASN A 521 19.87 -6.96 4.81
N SER A 522 20.73 -6.23 5.52
CA SER A 522 20.37 -4.99 6.22
C SER A 522 19.94 -3.85 5.29
N GLU A 523 20.43 -3.81 4.05
CA GLU A 523 20.07 -2.76 3.09
C GLU A 523 18.61 -2.92 2.63
N ILE A 524 18.20 -4.15 2.26
CA ILE A 524 16.81 -4.45 1.91
C ILE A 524 15.88 -4.13 3.08
N TYR A 525 16.27 -4.55 4.32
CA TYR A 525 15.50 -4.22 5.51
C TYR A 525 15.32 -2.71 5.65
N THR A 526 16.41 -1.94 5.55
CA THR A 526 16.39 -0.49 5.72
C THR A 526 15.51 0.21 4.66
N ARG A 527 15.62 -0.22 3.39
CA ARG A 527 14.79 0.31 2.29
C ARG A 527 13.31 -0.04 2.47
N TRP A 528 13.01 -1.25 2.94
CA TRP A 528 11.63 -1.64 3.22
C TRP A 528 11.03 -0.89 4.40
N LEU A 529 11.84 -0.63 5.44
CA LEU A 529 11.47 0.23 6.56
C LEU A 529 11.08 1.64 6.09
N GLN A 530 11.86 2.23 5.20
CA GLN A 530 11.56 3.53 4.59
C GLN A 530 10.23 3.50 3.82
N PHE A 531 9.99 2.47 3.02
CA PHE A 531 8.70 2.28 2.35
C PHE A 531 7.54 2.11 3.34
N GLY A 532 7.72 1.31 4.39
CA GLY A 532 6.73 1.11 5.45
C GLY A 532 6.35 2.41 6.17
N THR A 533 7.32 3.33 6.32
CA THR A 533 7.07 4.65 6.92
C THR A 533 6.03 5.48 6.17
N PHE A 534 5.98 5.35 4.86
CA PHE A 534 5.05 6.05 3.97
C PHE A 534 3.96 5.12 3.40
N SER A 535 3.65 4.03 4.11
CA SER A 535 2.48 3.18 3.87
C SER A 535 1.36 3.50 4.86
N PRO A 536 0.07 3.26 4.55
CA PRO A 536 -1.02 3.50 5.49
C PRO A 536 -0.82 2.81 6.84
N TYR A 537 -0.45 1.52 6.85
CA TYR A 537 -0.01 0.80 8.05
C TYR A 537 1.50 0.56 8.00
N MET A 538 2.19 0.91 9.08
CA MET A 538 3.61 0.65 9.26
C MET A 538 3.77 -0.52 10.24
N ARG A 539 4.07 -1.71 9.71
CA ARG A 539 4.09 -2.93 10.53
C ARG A 539 5.34 -3.77 10.30
N LEU A 540 5.85 -4.29 11.39
CA LEU A 540 6.93 -5.27 11.38
C LEU A 540 6.35 -6.68 11.54
N HIS A 541 6.71 -7.58 10.64
CA HIS A 541 6.38 -9.00 10.71
C HIS A 541 7.28 -9.77 9.75
N GLY A 542 7.47 -11.08 9.98
CA GLY A 542 8.21 -11.96 9.09
C GLY A 542 8.92 -13.08 9.81
N GLN A 543 9.52 -13.98 9.03
CA GLN A 543 10.32 -15.08 9.54
C GLN A 543 11.71 -14.58 9.99
N GLY A 544 12.22 -15.10 11.10
CA GLY A 544 13.53 -14.71 11.64
C GLY A 544 13.51 -13.41 12.46
N GLU A 545 14.69 -12.85 12.68
CA GLU A 545 14.87 -11.63 13.47
C GLU A 545 14.55 -10.40 12.62
N GLN A 546 13.52 -9.66 12.98
CA GLN A 546 13.05 -8.50 12.23
C GLN A 546 13.23 -7.17 12.96
N ASP A 547 13.56 -7.19 14.26
CA ASP A 547 13.76 -5.96 15.01
C ASP A 547 14.98 -5.16 14.50
N PRO A 548 14.91 -3.80 14.46
CA PRO A 548 15.89 -2.97 13.74
C PRO A 548 17.33 -3.09 14.23
N TRP A 549 17.57 -3.39 15.51
CA TRP A 549 18.92 -3.57 16.06
C TRP A 549 19.63 -4.84 15.60
N HIS A 550 18.93 -5.83 15.05
CA HIS A 550 19.55 -7.02 14.46
C HIS A 550 20.20 -6.76 13.10
N TRP A 551 19.85 -5.63 12.47
CA TRP A 551 20.31 -5.24 11.14
C TRP A 551 21.45 -4.21 11.15
N GLY A 552 22.00 -3.91 12.35
CA GLY A 552 23.12 -2.99 12.55
C GLY A 552 22.70 -1.53 12.75
N ASP A 553 23.69 -0.69 13.04
CA ASP A 553 23.49 0.68 13.50
C ASP A 553 22.78 1.57 12.47
N VAL A 554 23.07 1.40 11.19
CA VAL A 554 22.39 2.18 10.12
C VAL A 554 20.91 1.89 10.09
N ALA A 555 20.51 0.62 10.14
CA ALA A 555 19.11 0.24 10.18
C ALA A 555 18.42 0.74 11.45
N ALA A 556 19.08 0.62 12.60
CA ALA A 556 18.57 1.07 13.89
C ALA A 556 18.39 2.59 13.93
N ASN A 557 19.36 3.36 13.47
CA ASN A 557 19.29 4.83 13.42
C ASN A 557 18.25 5.31 12.40
N THR A 558 18.20 4.68 11.22
CA THR A 558 17.17 4.95 10.22
C THR A 558 15.78 4.66 10.79
N PHE A 559 15.63 3.56 11.52
CA PHE A 559 14.36 3.25 12.20
C PHE A 559 13.95 4.36 13.18
N VAL A 560 14.86 4.83 14.03
CA VAL A 560 14.55 5.88 15.01
C VAL A 560 14.08 7.16 14.32
N SER A 561 14.78 7.64 13.30
CA SER A 561 14.41 8.86 12.58
C SER A 561 13.06 8.70 11.84
N HIS A 562 12.81 7.55 11.22
CA HIS A 562 11.58 7.27 10.47
C HIS A 562 10.38 6.99 11.40
N TYR A 563 10.63 6.37 12.56
CA TYR A 563 9.62 6.23 13.60
C TYR A 563 9.12 7.61 14.07
N TRP A 564 10.04 8.53 14.39
CA TRP A 564 9.65 9.87 14.82
C TRP A 564 9.03 10.69 13.68
N LEU A 565 9.53 10.58 12.46
CA LEU A 565 8.89 11.19 11.30
C LEU A 565 7.43 10.71 11.16
N ARG A 566 7.18 9.41 11.32
CA ARG A 566 5.83 8.84 11.28
C ARG A 566 4.94 9.41 12.39
N GLU A 567 5.45 9.49 13.62
CA GLU A 567 4.74 10.08 14.77
C GLU A 567 4.46 11.57 14.56
N ASN A 568 5.41 12.32 14.01
CA ASN A 568 5.24 13.73 13.69
C ASN A 568 4.16 13.96 12.61
N LEU A 569 4.06 13.08 11.63
CA LEU A 569 3.08 13.13 10.52
C LEU A 569 1.72 12.52 10.88
N LEU A 570 1.55 11.94 12.05
CA LEU A 570 0.35 11.15 12.40
C LEU A 570 -0.96 11.94 12.24
N ASN A 571 -0.97 13.24 12.52
CA ASN A 571 -2.15 14.10 12.35
C ASN A 571 -2.57 14.17 10.87
N LYS A 572 -1.62 14.34 9.97
CA LYS A 572 -1.89 14.37 8.52
C LYS A 572 -2.33 13.00 8.00
N ILE A 573 -1.65 11.92 8.42
CA ILE A 573 -2.00 10.54 8.02
C ILE A 573 -3.43 10.22 8.44
N TYR A 574 -3.79 10.52 9.69
CA TYR A 574 -5.14 10.27 10.19
C TYR A 574 -6.20 11.12 9.50
N SER A 575 -5.90 12.39 9.21
CA SER A 575 -6.77 13.25 8.40
C SER A 575 -7.04 12.65 7.02
N SER A 576 -6.01 12.16 6.34
CA SER A 576 -6.13 11.49 5.03
C SER A 576 -6.95 10.20 5.11
N ALA A 577 -6.81 9.45 6.21
CA ALA A 577 -7.65 8.27 6.46
C ALA A 577 -9.13 8.62 6.68
N ILE A 578 -9.42 9.75 7.35
CA ILE A 578 -10.79 10.27 7.49
C ILE A 578 -11.35 10.68 6.12
N ILE A 579 -10.56 11.31 5.27
CA ILE A 579 -10.95 11.66 3.89
C ILE A 579 -11.26 10.36 3.11
N ALA A 580 -10.40 9.35 3.20
CA ALA A 580 -10.65 8.06 2.56
C ALA A 580 -11.96 7.40 3.04
N ASN A 581 -12.24 7.44 4.35
CA ASN A 581 -13.49 6.96 4.92
C ASN A 581 -14.73 7.75 4.45
N LYS A 582 -14.57 9.03 4.11
CA LYS A 582 -15.67 9.88 3.64
C LYS A 582 -15.90 9.80 2.13
N THR A 583 -14.83 9.67 1.36
CA THR A 583 -14.85 9.86 -0.11
C THR A 583 -14.42 8.64 -0.92
N GLY A 584 -13.78 7.67 -0.30
CA GLY A 584 -13.13 6.55 -0.99
C GLY A 584 -11.70 6.85 -1.47
N SER A 585 -11.26 8.12 -1.49
CA SER A 585 -9.91 8.52 -1.94
C SER A 585 -8.83 7.93 -1.03
N PRO A 586 -7.93 7.05 -1.52
CA PRO A 586 -6.99 6.34 -0.65
C PRO A 586 -5.88 7.24 -0.10
N VAL A 587 -5.26 6.83 1.03
CA VAL A 587 -4.12 7.53 1.65
C VAL A 587 -2.89 7.50 0.76
N SER A 588 -2.58 6.34 0.16
CA SER A 588 -1.52 6.18 -0.84
C SER A 588 -2.14 6.07 -2.23
N LYS A 589 -1.62 6.82 -3.19
CA LYS A 589 -2.16 6.91 -4.56
C LYS A 589 -1.05 6.76 -5.59
N SER A 590 -1.29 5.95 -6.61
CA SER A 590 -0.40 5.96 -7.77
C SER A 590 -0.35 7.33 -8.44
N MET A 591 0.70 7.59 -9.19
CA MET A 591 0.82 8.83 -9.96
C MET A 591 -0.29 8.95 -11.00
N ALA A 592 -0.78 7.84 -11.57
CA ALA A 592 -1.91 7.83 -12.50
C ALA A 592 -3.23 8.26 -11.85
N LEU A 593 -3.46 7.95 -10.59
CA LEU A 593 -4.64 8.42 -9.84
C LEU A 593 -4.55 9.90 -9.47
N SER A 594 -3.33 10.37 -9.14
CA SER A 594 -3.10 11.73 -8.65
C SER A 594 -2.91 12.74 -9.77
N PHE A 595 -2.33 12.33 -10.91
CA PHE A 595 -1.99 13.18 -12.05
C PHE A 595 -2.38 12.50 -13.38
N PRO A 596 -3.67 12.20 -13.61
CA PRO A 596 -4.13 11.44 -14.78
C PRO A 596 -3.85 12.13 -16.12
N GLY A 597 -3.66 13.44 -16.13
CA GLY A 597 -3.28 14.20 -17.34
C GLY A 597 -1.79 14.10 -17.70
N ASN A 598 -0.95 13.53 -16.84
CA ASN A 598 0.50 13.47 -17.08
C ASN A 598 0.91 12.11 -17.67
N SER A 599 1.04 12.06 -19.00
CA SER A 599 1.37 10.82 -19.73
C SER A 599 2.70 10.15 -19.33
N LYS A 600 3.68 10.91 -18.79
CA LYS A 600 4.96 10.35 -18.31
C LYS A 600 4.82 9.57 -17.01
N LEU A 601 3.78 9.84 -16.23
CA LEU A 601 3.56 9.30 -14.89
C LEU A 601 2.48 8.21 -14.84
N LEU A 602 1.76 7.97 -15.93
CA LEU A 602 0.66 6.99 -15.97
C LEU A 602 1.09 5.56 -15.60
N ASN A 603 2.34 5.20 -15.86
CA ASN A 603 2.87 3.86 -15.61
C ASN A 603 4.00 3.86 -14.57
N SER A 604 4.08 4.89 -13.72
CA SER A 604 5.11 4.95 -12.69
C SER A 604 4.89 3.87 -11.61
N GLU A 605 5.95 3.10 -11.34
CA GLU A 605 6.05 2.10 -10.27
C GLU A 605 7.14 2.49 -9.25
N SER A 606 7.84 3.61 -9.49
CA SER A 606 8.96 4.08 -8.67
C SER A 606 8.59 5.25 -7.76
N GLU A 607 7.39 5.82 -7.93
CA GLU A 607 6.93 6.95 -7.15
C GLU A 607 5.40 6.94 -6.96
N TYR A 608 4.95 7.48 -5.84
CA TYR A 608 3.53 7.60 -5.52
C TYR A 608 3.27 8.78 -4.58
N MET A 609 2.01 9.24 -4.52
CA MET A 609 1.58 10.25 -3.56
C MET A 609 1.15 9.62 -2.24
N PHE A 610 1.67 10.13 -1.13
CA PHE A 610 1.25 9.80 0.23
C PHE A 610 0.58 11.02 0.87
N CYS A 611 -0.64 10.87 1.35
CA CYS A 611 -1.45 11.94 1.97
C CYS A 611 -1.70 13.17 1.08
N ASP A 612 -1.63 13.04 -0.25
CA ASP A 612 -1.76 14.11 -1.26
C ASP A 612 -0.66 15.19 -1.27
N ASP A 613 0.20 15.21 -0.28
CA ASP A 613 1.23 16.24 -0.12
C ASP A 613 2.65 15.74 -0.34
N LEU A 614 2.88 14.46 -0.14
CA LEU A 614 4.21 13.86 -0.19
C LEU A 614 4.33 12.94 -1.40
N LEU A 615 5.22 13.27 -2.34
CA LEU A 615 5.65 12.36 -3.38
C LEU A 615 6.81 11.54 -2.83
N VAL A 616 6.63 10.22 -2.78
CA VAL A 616 7.57 9.27 -2.17
C VAL A 616 8.15 8.37 -3.25
N CYS A 617 9.48 8.17 -3.22
CA CYS A 617 10.21 7.35 -4.18
C CYS A 617 10.89 6.18 -3.45
N PRO A 618 10.23 5.03 -3.28
CA PRO A 618 10.85 3.86 -2.67
C PRO A 618 12.00 3.33 -3.52
N ILE A 619 13.12 3.03 -2.90
CA ILE A 619 14.30 2.48 -3.57
C ILE A 619 14.21 0.96 -3.50
N THR A 620 14.09 0.31 -4.65
CA THR A 620 13.90 -1.13 -4.79
C THR A 620 15.09 -1.83 -5.46
N ASP A 621 16.28 -1.27 -5.28
CA ASP A 621 17.56 -1.81 -5.78
C ASP A 621 18.73 -1.36 -4.89
N TYR A 622 19.96 -1.72 -5.28
CA TYR A 622 21.19 -1.35 -4.55
C TYR A 622 21.77 0.01 -4.99
N LEU A 623 20.95 0.90 -5.57
CA LEU A 623 21.39 2.23 -5.99
C LEU A 623 21.22 3.25 -4.85
N TYR A 624 22.13 4.22 -4.82
CA TYR A 624 22.10 5.34 -3.86
C TYR A 624 21.67 6.65 -4.51
N HIS A 625 21.09 6.57 -5.69
CA HIS A 625 20.42 7.65 -6.40
C HIS A 625 19.27 7.04 -7.22
N THR A 626 18.31 7.87 -7.58
CA THR A 626 17.19 7.42 -8.42
C THR A 626 16.68 8.57 -9.29
N LYS A 627 16.07 8.20 -10.42
CA LYS A 627 15.38 9.15 -11.27
C LYS A 627 13.95 9.36 -10.77
N VAL A 628 13.58 10.62 -10.61
CA VAL A 628 12.24 11.04 -10.17
C VAL A 628 11.63 11.97 -11.19
N THR A 629 10.42 11.68 -11.63
CA THR A 629 9.65 12.56 -12.52
C THR A 629 8.67 13.38 -11.68
N LEU A 630 9.01 14.63 -11.42
CA LEU A 630 8.14 15.52 -10.67
C LEU A 630 7.01 16.07 -11.56
N PRO A 631 5.73 15.99 -11.15
CA PRO A 631 4.62 16.66 -11.81
C PRO A 631 4.84 18.17 -11.92
N LYS A 632 4.10 18.88 -12.76
CA LYS A 632 4.16 20.36 -12.83
C LYS A 632 3.98 20.98 -11.44
N GLY A 633 4.52 22.20 -11.25
CA GLY A 633 4.53 22.90 -9.97
C GLY A 633 5.89 22.86 -9.28
N ASN A 634 6.00 23.44 -8.11
CA ASN A 634 7.22 23.40 -7.31
C ASN A 634 7.14 22.27 -6.27
N TRP A 635 8.29 21.63 -6.03
CA TRP A 635 8.45 20.54 -5.09
C TRP A 635 9.63 20.81 -4.17
N PHE A 636 9.47 20.53 -2.88
CA PHE A 636 10.51 20.76 -1.89
C PHE A 636 10.98 19.43 -1.32
N ASP A 637 12.25 19.15 -1.42
CA ASP A 637 12.86 17.97 -0.80
C ASP A 637 12.68 18.03 0.71
N LEU A 638 12.07 16.99 1.28
CA LEU A 638 11.75 16.92 2.72
C LEU A 638 13.01 17.00 3.60
N TRP A 639 14.11 16.41 3.11
CA TRP A 639 15.33 16.25 3.91
C TRP A 639 16.23 17.48 3.84
N THR A 640 16.35 18.06 2.65
CA THR A 640 17.29 19.15 2.38
C THR A 640 16.62 20.52 2.33
N GLY A 641 15.31 20.61 2.18
CA GLY A 641 14.57 21.84 1.90
C GLY A 641 14.82 22.42 0.51
N ARG A 642 15.50 21.67 -0.38
CA ARG A 642 15.82 22.11 -1.73
C ARG A 642 14.57 22.18 -2.60
N LEU A 643 14.47 23.25 -3.39
CA LEU A 643 13.42 23.42 -4.39
C LEU A 643 13.76 22.68 -5.67
N TYR A 644 12.76 21.97 -6.23
CA TYR A 644 12.78 21.36 -7.55
C TYR A 644 11.61 21.89 -8.37
N LYS A 645 11.87 22.31 -9.61
CA LYS A 645 10.82 22.73 -10.53
C LYS A 645 10.22 21.49 -11.22
N GLY A 646 8.92 21.27 -11.05
CA GLY A 646 8.23 20.13 -11.65
C GLY A 646 8.11 20.21 -13.18
N GLY A 647 7.54 19.16 -13.78
CA GLY A 647 7.49 18.95 -15.24
C GLY A 647 8.76 18.33 -15.81
N SER A 648 9.74 18.01 -14.98
CA SER A 648 11.07 17.49 -15.36
C SER A 648 11.42 16.22 -14.59
N GLU A 649 12.37 15.45 -15.14
CA GLU A 649 13.00 14.32 -14.47
C GLU A 649 14.31 14.78 -13.82
N TYR A 650 14.57 14.33 -12.61
CA TYR A 650 15.78 14.60 -11.85
C TYR A 650 16.43 13.30 -11.41
N ASP A 651 17.74 13.27 -11.41
CA ASP A 651 18.52 12.24 -10.74
C ASP A 651 18.87 12.74 -9.34
N VAL A 652 18.25 12.12 -8.32
CA VAL A 652 18.31 12.56 -6.93
C VAL A 652 19.06 11.55 -6.06
N ASP A 653 19.73 12.08 -5.02
CA ASP A 653 20.43 11.24 -4.05
C ASP A 653 19.44 10.43 -3.22
N ALA A 654 19.77 9.17 -2.99
CA ALA A 654 19.03 8.25 -2.15
C ALA A 654 20.00 7.45 -1.25
N PRO A 655 20.73 8.11 -0.35
CA PRO A 655 21.62 7.40 0.59
C PRO A 655 20.81 6.43 1.45
N LEU A 656 21.48 5.41 2.02
CA LEU A 656 20.76 4.29 2.66
C LEU A 656 19.85 4.70 3.81
N ASN A 657 20.16 5.77 4.52
CA ASN A 657 19.36 6.30 5.62
C ASN A 657 18.14 7.15 5.18
N LEU A 658 17.99 7.44 3.87
CA LEU A 658 16.91 8.28 3.33
C LEU A 658 16.26 7.61 2.12
N THR A 659 14.97 7.82 1.95
CA THR A 659 14.28 7.65 0.66
C THR A 659 13.87 9.04 0.15
N PRO A 660 13.98 9.35 -1.16
CA PRO A 660 13.56 10.64 -1.67
C PRO A 660 12.08 10.91 -1.42
N VAL A 661 11.78 12.06 -0.80
CA VAL A 661 10.43 12.52 -0.52
C VAL A 661 10.34 14.00 -0.84
N PHE A 662 9.34 14.38 -1.62
CA PHE A 662 9.11 15.76 -2.02
C PHE A 662 7.77 16.26 -1.52
N ILE A 663 7.77 17.43 -0.89
CA ILE A 663 6.57 18.12 -0.43
C ILE A 663 6.03 18.98 -1.58
N ARG A 664 4.75 18.83 -1.88
CA ARG A 664 4.07 19.58 -2.95
C ARG A 664 3.92 21.06 -2.57
N SER A 665 4.04 21.95 -3.54
CA SER A 665 3.80 23.39 -3.34
C SER A 665 2.38 23.67 -2.83
N GLY A 666 2.27 24.66 -1.93
CA GLY A 666 1.00 25.06 -1.31
C GLY A 666 0.49 24.11 -0.22
N SER A 667 1.20 23.05 0.11
CA SER A 667 0.83 22.13 1.20
C SER A 667 0.79 22.84 2.56
N VAL A 668 -0.22 22.47 3.35
CA VAL A 668 -0.38 22.84 4.75
C VAL A 668 -0.54 21.57 5.56
N ILE A 669 0.53 21.10 6.18
CA ILE A 669 0.61 19.80 6.82
C ILE A 669 0.58 19.95 8.33
N PRO A 670 -0.51 19.55 9.02
CA PRO A 670 -0.55 19.51 10.47
C PRO A 670 0.36 18.40 11.01
N VAL A 671 1.24 18.76 11.92
CA VAL A 671 2.23 17.88 12.55
C VAL A 671 2.25 18.07 14.05
N THR A 672 2.82 17.09 14.76
CA THR A 672 3.22 17.27 16.17
C THR A 672 4.73 17.18 16.22
N VAL A 673 5.42 18.14 16.81
CA VAL A 673 6.88 18.18 16.88
C VAL A 673 7.37 18.42 18.31
N SER A 674 8.66 18.13 18.56
CA SER A 674 9.31 18.57 19.79
C SER A 674 9.41 20.10 19.79
N GLY A 675 8.91 20.76 20.81
CA GLY A 675 9.03 22.21 20.99
C GLY A 675 10.47 22.69 21.17
N LYS A 676 11.42 21.78 21.42
CA LYS A 676 12.84 22.11 21.60
C LYS A 676 13.59 22.18 20.27
N THR A 677 13.29 21.26 19.33
CA THR A 677 14.04 21.14 18.08
C THR A 677 13.23 21.57 16.86
N LEU A 678 11.90 21.50 16.94
CA LEU A 678 10.97 21.80 15.84
C LEU A 678 11.35 21.08 14.53
N SER A 679 11.83 19.84 14.68
CA SER A 679 12.24 18.94 13.60
C SER A 679 11.21 17.84 13.40
N LEU A 680 11.03 17.38 12.14
CA LEU A 680 10.11 16.31 11.79
C LEU A 680 10.65 14.91 12.13
N THR A 681 11.95 14.76 12.32
CA THR A 681 12.62 13.47 12.58
C THR A 681 13.04 13.28 14.01
N ASP A 682 12.87 14.29 14.84
CA ASP A 682 13.32 14.25 16.21
C ASP A 682 12.24 13.73 17.16
N LYS A 683 12.71 13.18 18.27
CA LYS A 683 11.87 12.64 19.33
C LYS A 683 10.91 13.69 19.87
N ILE A 684 9.63 13.36 19.91
CA ILE A 684 8.60 14.13 20.61
C ILE A 684 8.61 13.73 22.08
N GLU A 685 9.07 14.64 22.94
CA GLU A 685 8.97 14.45 24.38
C GLU A 685 7.62 14.97 24.87
N SER A 686 6.95 14.22 25.74
CA SER A 686 5.57 14.51 26.18
C SER A 686 5.40 15.86 26.88
N ASP A 687 6.47 16.40 27.49
CA ASP A 687 6.48 17.69 28.17
C ASP A 687 6.77 18.87 27.24
N SER A 688 7.23 18.61 26.01
CA SER A 688 7.60 19.62 25.03
C SER A 688 6.91 19.44 23.66
N ALA A 689 5.92 18.55 23.56
CA ALA A 689 5.16 18.33 22.33
C ALA A 689 4.34 19.57 21.94
N VAL A 690 4.47 20.03 20.70
CA VAL A 690 3.68 21.15 20.15
C VAL A 690 3.03 20.77 18.82
N GLU A 691 1.77 21.19 18.67
CA GLU A 691 1.07 21.11 17.39
C GLU A 691 1.57 22.24 16.50
N ALA A 692 1.97 21.89 15.28
CA ALA A 692 2.52 22.80 14.31
C ALA A 692 1.95 22.59 12.91
N LEU A 693 2.12 23.58 12.03
CA LEU A 693 1.83 23.46 10.61
C LEU A 693 3.13 23.58 9.81
N VAL A 694 3.42 22.59 9.00
CA VAL A 694 4.40 22.74 7.91
C VAL A 694 3.68 23.41 6.75
N VAL A 695 4.20 24.54 6.29
CA VAL A 695 3.64 25.29 5.16
C VAL A 695 4.67 25.44 4.05
N ILE A 696 4.20 25.31 2.81
CA ILE A 696 5.00 25.38 1.59
C ILE A 696 4.45 26.50 0.71
N ALA A 697 5.33 27.30 0.10
CA ALA A 697 4.91 28.34 -0.83
C ALA A 697 4.11 27.75 -2.00
N PRO A 698 2.91 28.28 -2.31
CA PRO A 698 2.05 27.71 -3.33
C PRO A 698 2.47 28.13 -4.75
N ASN A 699 2.05 27.33 -5.74
CA ASN A 699 1.90 27.75 -7.12
C ASN A 699 0.45 28.25 -7.28
N GLY A 700 0.25 29.57 -7.37
CA GLY A 700 -1.10 30.13 -7.45
C GLY A 700 -1.90 29.93 -6.15
N LYS A 701 -2.95 29.13 -6.19
CA LYS A 701 -3.84 28.92 -5.05
C LYS A 701 -4.10 27.42 -4.84
N ARG A 702 -3.96 26.96 -3.60
CA ARG A 702 -4.29 25.59 -3.19
C ARG A 702 -5.23 25.60 -1.99
N ARG A 703 -6.15 24.66 -1.96
CA ARG A 703 -7.11 24.46 -0.87
C ARG A 703 -6.97 23.04 -0.35
N GLU A 704 -6.85 22.89 0.97
CA GLU A 704 -6.71 21.61 1.63
C GLU A 704 -7.68 21.44 2.79
N GLU A 705 -8.22 20.24 2.94
CA GLU A 705 -9.05 19.87 4.08
C GLU A 705 -8.23 19.09 5.10
N TYR A 706 -8.27 19.57 6.33
CA TYR A 706 -7.71 18.87 7.49
C TYR A 706 -8.82 18.43 8.43
N TRP A 707 -8.83 17.16 8.78
CA TRP A 707 -9.76 16.55 9.73
C TRP A 707 -9.00 16.12 10.98
N SER A 708 -9.15 16.82 12.10
CA SER A 708 -8.56 16.42 13.39
C SER A 708 -9.27 15.18 13.99
N ASP A 709 -10.54 15.05 13.69
CA ASP A 709 -11.39 13.91 14.01
C ASP A 709 -12.55 13.79 12.99
N LYS A 710 -13.40 12.76 13.10
CA LYS A 710 -14.53 12.48 12.18
C LYS A 710 -15.49 13.67 11.97
N ASN A 711 -15.54 14.61 12.91
CA ASN A 711 -16.53 15.69 12.95
C ASN A 711 -15.89 17.08 12.83
N THR A 712 -14.59 17.21 13.04
CA THR A 712 -13.90 18.50 13.13
C THR A 712 -13.00 18.68 11.90
N ARG A 713 -13.41 19.62 11.02
CA ARG A 713 -12.69 19.96 9.79
C ARG A 713 -12.19 21.40 9.85
N THR A 714 -10.98 21.63 9.39
CA THR A 714 -10.44 22.94 9.03
C THR A 714 -10.07 22.94 7.55
N VAL A 715 -10.37 24.02 6.85
CA VAL A 715 -9.94 24.21 5.47
C VAL A 715 -8.86 25.27 5.44
N TYR A 716 -7.67 24.86 5.04
CA TYR A 716 -6.57 25.78 4.79
C TYR A 716 -6.56 26.16 3.30
N THR A 717 -6.30 27.43 3.04
CA THR A 717 -6.10 27.94 1.68
C THR A 717 -4.76 28.66 1.65
N SER A 718 -3.85 28.19 0.82
CA SER A 718 -2.61 28.89 0.49
C SER A 718 -2.78 29.62 -0.84
N SER A 719 -2.30 30.86 -0.92
CA SER A 719 -2.38 31.66 -2.13
C SER A 719 -1.19 32.60 -2.24
N ALA A 720 -0.67 32.77 -3.45
CA ALA A 720 0.44 33.66 -3.74
C ALA A 720 0.00 35.00 -4.32
N ASP A 721 0.70 36.07 -3.94
CA ASP A 721 0.60 37.40 -4.52
C ASP A 721 2.00 38.02 -4.61
N GLY A 722 2.55 38.06 -5.82
CA GLY A 722 3.92 38.51 -6.06
C GLY A 722 4.95 37.65 -5.30
N ASN A 723 5.68 38.25 -4.39
CA ASN A 723 6.70 37.60 -3.56
C ASN A 723 6.18 37.22 -2.15
N THR A 724 4.90 37.36 -1.91
CA THR A 724 4.25 37.04 -0.64
C THR A 724 3.24 35.92 -0.85
N PHE A 725 3.19 34.96 0.04
CA PHE A 725 2.07 34.02 0.08
C PHE A 725 1.34 34.09 1.41
N THR A 726 0.07 33.73 1.36
CA THR A 726 -0.80 33.74 2.53
C THR A 726 -1.44 32.39 2.75
N VAL A 727 -1.35 31.87 3.96
CA VAL A 727 -2.11 30.72 4.43
C VAL A 727 -3.26 31.23 5.27
N SER A 728 -4.49 30.90 4.90
CA SER A 728 -5.70 31.24 5.63
C SER A 728 -6.47 30.00 6.04
N ALA A 729 -7.16 30.07 7.18
CA ALA A 729 -8.03 29.00 7.67
C ALA A 729 -9.50 29.47 7.63
N ASP A 730 -10.44 28.57 7.27
CA ASP A 730 -11.88 28.84 7.23
C ASP A 730 -12.50 29.03 8.65
N ARG A 731 -11.75 28.68 9.67
CA ARG A 731 -12.02 28.96 11.09
C ARG A 731 -10.69 29.28 11.77
N ALA A 732 -10.76 30.03 12.87
CA ALA A 732 -9.57 30.41 13.62
C ALA A 732 -8.72 29.18 14.01
N SER A 733 -7.45 29.19 13.61
CA SER A 733 -6.49 28.11 13.84
C SER A 733 -5.90 28.23 15.26
N LYS A 734 -5.69 27.07 15.87
CA LYS A 734 -5.15 26.95 17.24
C LYS A 734 -3.65 26.65 17.26
N GLU A 735 -3.11 26.23 16.12
CA GLU A 735 -1.70 25.90 15.99
C GLU A 735 -0.85 27.15 16.18
N LYS A 736 0.12 27.08 17.10
CA LYS A 736 0.92 28.24 17.52
C LYS A 736 2.30 28.24 16.86
N VAL A 737 2.71 27.17 16.22
CA VAL A 737 3.99 27.05 15.54
C VAL A 737 3.77 26.78 14.06
N ILE A 738 4.44 27.57 13.21
CA ILE A 738 4.41 27.39 11.76
C ILE A 738 5.86 27.18 11.29
N LEU A 739 6.06 26.15 10.52
CA LEU A 739 7.33 25.76 9.92
C LEU A 739 7.25 26.00 8.41
N ALA A 740 7.73 27.15 7.95
CA ALA A 740 7.75 27.48 6.53
C ALA A 740 9.01 26.88 5.88
N TYR A 741 8.86 25.69 5.29
CA TYR A 741 9.97 24.93 4.72
C TYR A 741 10.42 25.49 3.36
N GLY A 742 11.73 25.45 3.15
CA GLY A 742 12.36 25.96 1.93
C GLY A 742 12.31 27.49 1.81
N ILE A 743 12.01 28.20 2.91
CA ILE A 743 11.70 29.62 2.90
C ILE A 743 12.52 30.37 3.93
N ASN A 744 13.20 31.41 3.49
CA ASN A 744 13.74 32.46 4.35
C ASN A 744 12.83 33.68 4.26
N ALA A 745 12.06 33.96 5.30
CA ALA A 745 11.12 35.07 5.31
C ALA A 745 11.85 36.42 5.51
N SER A 746 11.48 37.42 4.73
CA SER A 746 11.86 38.81 4.96
C SER A 746 10.85 39.57 5.83
N GLU A 747 9.58 39.15 5.79
CA GLU A 747 8.49 39.69 6.63
C GLU A 747 7.47 38.60 6.89
N VAL A 748 6.91 38.58 8.12
CA VAL A 748 5.77 37.72 8.49
C VAL A 748 4.69 38.59 9.14
N LYS A 749 3.44 38.37 8.70
CA LYS A 749 2.24 38.99 9.29
C LYS A 749 1.24 37.97 9.76
N VAL A 750 0.65 38.17 10.93
CA VAL A 750 -0.47 37.35 11.43
C VAL A 750 -1.69 38.26 11.53
N ASP A 751 -2.77 37.91 10.87
CA ASP A 751 -4.00 38.73 10.74
C ASP A 751 -3.68 40.21 10.39
N GLY A 752 -2.73 40.41 9.47
CA GLY A 752 -2.28 41.68 8.97
C GLY A 752 -1.30 42.44 9.87
N LYS A 753 -0.97 41.94 11.07
CA LYS A 753 0.01 42.56 11.99
C LYS A 753 1.38 41.92 11.80
N ALA A 754 2.41 42.74 11.59
CA ALA A 754 3.78 42.26 11.45
C ALA A 754 4.27 41.64 12.75
N LEU A 755 4.96 40.51 12.64
CA LEU A 755 5.71 39.90 13.72
C LEU A 755 7.15 40.42 13.75
N GLU A 756 7.75 40.41 14.92
CA GLU A 756 9.16 40.74 15.11
C GLU A 756 10.05 39.65 14.54
N LYS A 757 11.10 40.00 13.82
CA LYS A 757 12.17 39.09 13.43
C LYS A 757 13.14 38.92 14.58
N LEU A 758 13.29 37.69 15.04
CA LEU A 758 14.18 37.33 16.14
C LEU A 758 15.54 36.88 15.60
N ASP A 759 16.57 37.01 16.43
CA ASP A 759 17.93 36.51 16.17
C ASP A 759 18.16 35.10 16.76
N HIS A 760 17.14 34.53 17.39
CA HIS A 760 17.12 33.19 18.00
C HIS A 760 15.79 32.50 17.76
N MET A 761 15.77 31.18 18.02
CA MET A 761 14.54 30.36 17.94
C MET A 761 13.52 30.87 18.98
N PRO A 762 12.27 31.18 18.57
CA PRO A 762 11.25 31.70 19.51
C PRO A 762 10.97 30.70 20.65
N GLU A 763 11.04 31.18 21.90
CA GLU A 763 10.67 30.42 23.09
C GLU A 763 9.16 30.22 23.20
N SER A 764 8.71 29.33 24.12
CA SER A 764 7.30 28.88 24.19
C SER A 764 6.29 29.99 24.45
N ASP A 765 6.69 31.09 25.13
CA ASP A 765 5.90 32.27 25.50
C ASP A 765 6.20 33.50 24.64
N GLU A 766 7.12 33.37 23.68
CA GLU A 766 7.54 34.43 22.77
C GLU A 766 6.82 34.34 21.41
N SER A 767 6.37 35.49 20.89
CA SER A 767 5.84 35.57 19.52
C SER A 767 6.78 36.31 18.59
N GLY A 768 7.06 35.72 17.44
CA GLY A 768 8.01 36.28 16.47
C GLY A 768 8.34 35.27 15.40
N TYR A 769 9.29 35.59 14.54
CA TYR A 769 9.81 34.63 13.59
C TYR A 769 11.33 34.62 13.52
N TYR A 770 11.88 33.44 13.35
CA TYR A 770 13.30 33.18 13.20
C TYR A 770 13.58 32.49 11.86
N VAL A 771 14.53 33.01 11.14
CA VAL A 771 15.00 32.38 9.88
C VAL A 771 16.16 31.46 10.23
N ASP A 772 15.86 30.15 10.26
CA ASP A 772 16.85 29.13 10.50
C ASP A 772 17.80 29.05 9.29
N SER A 773 19.10 28.99 9.51
CA SER A 773 20.13 28.73 8.50
C SER A 773 19.87 27.43 7.70
N TYR A 774 18.96 26.65 8.18
CA TYR A 774 18.49 25.39 7.60
C TYR A 774 17.41 25.48 6.50
N THR A 775 17.21 26.69 5.93
CA THR A 775 16.22 26.84 4.86
C THR A 775 14.77 26.69 5.29
N LYS A 776 14.48 26.97 6.54
CA LYS A 776 13.11 27.13 7.03
C LYS A 776 12.98 28.42 7.85
N THR A 777 11.79 28.98 7.83
CA THR A 777 11.40 30.02 8.79
C THR A 777 10.52 29.40 9.86
N VAL A 778 10.90 29.56 11.10
CA VAL A 778 10.11 29.18 12.27
C VAL A 778 9.31 30.38 12.72
N ILE A 779 8.01 30.26 12.82
CA ILE A 779 7.10 31.30 13.20
C ILE A 779 6.34 30.84 14.45
N ARG A 780 6.41 31.59 15.53
CA ARG A 780 5.54 31.39 16.66
C ARG A 780 4.55 32.58 16.73
N VAL A 781 3.27 32.22 16.54
CA VAL A 781 2.19 33.20 16.53
C VAL A 781 1.79 33.58 17.97
N PRO A 782 1.12 34.74 18.19
CA PRO A 782 0.57 35.10 19.47
C PRO A 782 -0.32 34.04 20.09
N ALA A 783 -0.55 34.10 21.39
CA ALA A 783 -1.39 33.10 22.09
C ALA A 783 -2.86 33.05 21.62
N SER A 784 -3.36 34.14 20.98
CA SER A 784 -4.69 34.16 20.34
C SER A 784 -4.76 33.28 19.12
N ASP A 785 -5.94 32.72 18.84
CA ASP A 785 -6.19 32.01 17.58
C ASP A 785 -6.09 33.00 16.40
N TRP A 786 -5.67 32.48 15.23
CA TRP A 786 -5.41 33.30 14.04
C TRP A 786 -6.22 32.80 12.83
N ASN A 787 -6.47 33.68 11.85
CA ASN A 787 -7.19 33.36 10.62
C ASN A 787 -6.29 33.38 9.38
N SER A 788 -5.21 34.17 9.40
CA SER A 788 -4.30 34.25 8.24
C SER A 788 -2.85 34.54 8.68
N ILE A 789 -1.93 33.95 7.93
CA ILE A 789 -0.49 34.22 8.05
C ILE A 789 0.03 34.53 6.65
N SER A 790 0.65 35.72 6.49
CA SER A 790 1.30 36.13 5.25
C SER A 790 2.80 36.12 5.44
N ILE A 791 3.53 35.52 4.50
CA ILE A 791 4.97 35.33 4.52
C ILE A 791 5.55 35.93 3.23
N THR A 792 6.40 36.94 3.35
CA THR A 792 7.11 37.51 2.21
C THR A 792 8.47 36.84 2.08
N LEU A 793 8.78 36.34 0.89
CA LEU A 793 10.02 35.61 0.61
C LEU A 793 11.23 36.54 0.64
N GLY A 794 12.29 36.13 1.33
CA GLY A 794 13.54 36.85 1.44
C GLY A 794 14.69 36.25 0.63
N GLY A 795 14.66 34.97 0.36
CA GLY A 795 15.72 34.28 -0.40
C GLY A 795 15.56 32.76 -0.34
N LEU A 796 16.31 32.04 -1.17
CA LEU A 796 16.33 30.59 -1.31
C LEU A 796 17.73 30.03 -1.04
N LEU A 797 17.85 28.70 -1.01
CA LEU A 797 19.12 28.01 -1.06
C LEU A 797 19.77 28.26 -2.41
N SER A 798 21.06 28.63 -2.42
CA SER A 798 21.81 28.79 -3.68
C SER A 798 21.95 27.45 -4.41
N LYS A 799 22.28 27.47 -5.71
CA LYS A 799 22.88 26.32 -6.35
C LYS A 799 24.19 25.93 -5.66
N ASN A 800 24.68 24.70 -5.94
CA ASN A 800 25.98 24.27 -5.44
C ASN A 800 27.10 25.18 -5.97
N LEU A 801 27.70 25.97 -5.07
CA LEU A 801 28.78 26.90 -5.41
C LEU A 801 30.10 26.17 -5.72
N ALA A 802 30.23 24.90 -5.34
CA ALA A 802 31.39 24.06 -5.59
C ALA A 802 31.35 23.35 -6.95
N GLU A 803 30.20 23.36 -7.64
CA GLU A 803 30.01 22.62 -8.88
C GLU A 803 31.00 23.08 -9.99
N ASN A 804 31.72 22.11 -10.58
CA ASN A 804 32.73 22.29 -11.61
C ASN A 804 33.89 23.26 -11.19
N LYS A 805 34.13 23.37 -9.89
CA LYS A 805 35.23 24.21 -9.35
C LYS A 805 36.54 23.42 -9.23
N LYS A 806 37.64 24.17 -9.14
CA LYS A 806 38.97 23.59 -8.95
C LYS A 806 39.07 22.99 -7.54
N ILE A 807 39.56 21.75 -7.48
CA ILE A 807 39.78 21.03 -6.24
C ILE A 807 41.25 20.64 -6.07
N THR A 808 41.73 20.67 -4.86
CA THR A 808 43.08 20.27 -4.47
C THR A 808 42.98 19.19 -3.39
N THR A 809 43.80 18.14 -3.47
CA THR A 809 43.87 17.06 -2.48
C THR A 809 45.30 16.64 -2.24
N HIS A 810 45.50 15.94 -1.08
CA HIS A 810 46.79 15.31 -0.78
C HIS A 810 47.07 14.13 -1.73
N SER A 811 46.07 13.26 -1.96
CA SER A 811 46.24 12.08 -2.81
C SER A 811 44.87 11.48 -3.23
N PHE A 812 44.90 10.60 -4.23
CA PHE A 812 43.76 9.78 -4.65
C PHE A 812 44.24 8.40 -5.09
N ARG A 813 43.31 7.42 -5.08
CA ARG A 813 43.61 6.02 -5.28
C ARG A 813 44.02 5.69 -6.73
N ALA A 814 43.27 6.19 -7.72
CA ALA A 814 43.40 5.86 -9.12
C ALA A 814 42.85 7.00 -10.03
N SER A 815 43.15 6.97 -11.31
CA SER A 815 42.72 8.03 -12.25
C SER A 815 41.19 8.13 -12.43
N ASP A 816 40.45 7.10 -12.14
CA ASP A 816 38.99 7.06 -12.13
C ASP A 816 38.36 7.55 -10.81
N THR A 817 39.16 7.75 -9.76
CA THR A 817 38.74 8.24 -8.44
C THR A 817 39.42 9.56 -8.07
N LYS A 818 39.59 10.45 -9.03
CA LYS A 818 40.24 11.75 -8.88
C LYS A 818 39.35 12.77 -8.12
N PRO A 819 39.92 13.83 -7.56
CA PRO A 819 39.18 14.76 -6.72
C PRO A 819 38.08 15.55 -7.45
N GLU A 820 38.27 15.85 -8.75
CA GLU A 820 37.28 16.61 -9.55
C GLU A 820 35.92 15.88 -9.63
N ASN A 821 35.92 14.57 -9.43
CA ASN A 821 34.70 13.74 -9.46
C ASN A 821 33.65 14.15 -8.43
N ILE A 822 34.05 14.75 -7.30
CA ILE A 822 33.07 15.10 -6.23
C ILE A 822 32.42 16.47 -6.45
N VAL A 823 32.79 17.18 -7.50
CA VAL A 823 32.18 18.48 -7.86
C VAL A 823 31.75 18.54 -9.34
N ASP A 824 31.70 17.39 -10.04
CA ASP A 824 31.33 17.32 -11.47
C ASP A 824 29.83 17.16 -11.73
N GLY A 825 29.01 17.13 -10.65
CA GLY A 825 27.56 17.00 -10.70
C GLY A 825 27.05 15.62 -11.10
N LYS A 826 27.91 14.59 -11.15
CA LYS A 826 27.54 13.22 -11.48
C LYS A 826 27.45 12.34 -10.22
N LYS A 827 26.51 11.39 -10.22
CA LYS A 827 26.26 10.51 -9.09
C LYS A 827 27.07 9.20 -9.13
N ASP A 828 27.62 8.87 -10.29
CA ASP A 828 28.38 7.64 -10.56
C ASP A 828 29.91 7.84 -10.53
N THR A 829 30.37 9.03 -10.20
CA THR A 829 31.78 9.40 -10.06
C THR A 829 32.13 9.61 -8.58
N GLN A 830 33.42 9.43 -8.22
CA GLN A 830 33.83 9.53 -6.82
C GLN A 830 35.30 9.91 -6.68
N TRP A 831 35.67 10.46 -5.53
CA TRP A 831 37.04 10.55 -5.05
C TRP A 831 37.30 9.52 -3.98
N THR A 832 38.43 8.78 -4.06
CA THR A 832 38.82 7.80 -3.07
C THR A 832 40.24 8.01 -2.63
N VAL A 833 40.47 8.02 -1.31
CA VAL A 833 41.80 8.10 -0.71
C VAL A 833 42.07 6.86 0.18
N THR A 834 43.32 6.36 0.10
CA THR A 834 43.79 5.19 0.87
C THR A 834 44.86 5.56 1.90
N LYS A 835 45.50 6.74 1.76
CA LYS A 835 46.45 7.30 2.73
C LYS A 835 45.71 8.36 3.53
N LEU A 836 45.30 7.98 4.73
CA LEU A 836 44.46 8.87 5.58
C LEU A 836 45.28 9.85 6.39
N ASP A 837 46.60 9.55 6.63
CA ASP A 837 47.47 10.51 7.28
C ASP A 837 47.60 11.74 6.38
N GLU A 838 47.17 12.89 6.85
CA GLU A 838 47.12 14.16 6.12
C GLU A 838 46.08 14.19 4.97
N ALA A 839 45.06 13.30 4.98
CA ALA A 839 44.01 13.30 3.95
C ALA A 839 43.15 14.56 4.03
N PHE A 840 43.03 15.27 2.92
CA PHE A 840 42.15 16.42 2.76
C PHE A 840 41.72 16.57 1.30
N PHE A 841 40.67 17.33 1.11
CA PHE A 841 40.39 18.02 -0.15
C PHE A 841 39.95 19.45 0.11
N SER A 842 40.22 20.34 -0.82
CA SER A 842 39.85 21.75 -0.74
C SER A 842 39.37 22.26 -2.08
N VAL A 843 38.25 22.98 -2.08
CA VAL A 843 37.63 23.57 -3.25
C VAL A 843 37.89 25.06 -3.30
N ASP A 844 38.34 25.59 -4.47
CA ASP A 844 38.42 27.00 -4.76
C ASP A 844 37.14 27.48 -5.46
N LEU A 845 36.28 28.21 -4.77
CA LEU A 845 35.04 28.75 -5.31
C LEU A 845 35.24 29.78 -6.42
N GLY A 846 36.50 30.23 -6.63
CA GLY A 846 36.91 31.19 -7.67
C GLY A 846 36.81 32.65 -7.27
N LYS A 847 36.00 32.99 -6.27
CA LYS A 847 35.86 34.30 -5.62
C LYS A 847 35.37 34.15 -4.17
N GLU A 848 35.44 35.19 -3.39
CA GLU A 848 34.78 35.18 -2.07
C GLU A 848 33.28 35.07 -2.26
N GLU A 849 32.67 34.13 -1.53
CA GLU A 849 31.25 33.93 -1.42
C GLU A 849 30.85 33.89 0.06
N THR A 850 29.69 34.39 0.39
CA THR A 850 29.08 34.13 1.71
C THR A 850 28.50 32.75 1.70
N ILE A 851 28.93 31.88 2.60
CA ILE A 851 28.48 30.48 2.72
C ILE A 851 28.09 30.18 4.16
N ASP A 852 27.13 29.26 4.36
CA ASP A 852 26.64 28.84 5.66
C ASP A 852 26.24 27.36 5.70
N ARG A 853 26.52 26.62 4.60
CA ARG A 853 26.22 25.21 4.50
C ARG A 853 27.21 24.47 3.62
N VAL A 854 27.62 23.29 4.09
CA VAL A 854 28.42 22.32 3.34
C VAL A 854 27.71 20.95 3.40
N GLU A 855 27.71 20.24 2.28
CA GLU A 855 27.22 18.86 2.18
C GLU A 855 28.34 17.94 1.77
N VAL A 856 28.60 16.90 2.55
CA VAL A 856 29.57 15.84 2.21
C VAL A 856 28.80 14.53 2.05
N LYS A 857 28.91 13.93 0.85
CA LYS A 857 28.17 12.69 0.53
C LYS A 857 29.15 11.53 0.38
N TRP A 858 29.09 10.64 1.34
CA TRP A 858 29.96 9.50 1.44
C TRP A 858 29.44 8.32 0.63
N VAL A 859 30.36 7.49 0.12
CA VAL A 859 29.99 6.22 -0.49
C VAL A 859 29.80 5.18 0.60
N ASN A 860 28.58 5.05 1.04
CA ASN A 860 28.04 3.95 1.84
C ASN A 860 29.03 3.22 2.78
N ASN A 861 28.67 3.00 4.00
CA ASN A 861 29.18 2.11 5.07
C ASN A 861 30.60 1.51 5.01
N SER A 862 31.28 1.45 3.87
CA SER A 862 32.52 0.70 3.71
C SER A 862 33.77 1.59 3.48
N GLY A 863 33.65 2.90 3.62
CA GLY A 863 34.77 3.77 3.38
C GLY A 863 34.41 5.25 3.49
N TYR A 864 33.95 5.69 4.64
CA TYR A 864 33.48 7.06 4.88
C TYR A 864 34.38 7.77 5.91
N GLY A 865 34.29 9.07 5.97
CA GLY A 865 34.89 9.89 7.02
C GLY A 865 34.04 9.82 8.29
N LYS A 866 34.53 9.11 9.32
CA LYS A 866 33.84 9.00 10.60
C LYS A 866 33.95 10.30 11.41
N ASN A 867 35.16 10.87 11.46
CA ASN A 867 35.36 12.19 12.04
C ASN A 867 36.15 13.03 11.03
N TYR A 868 35.82 14.29 10.94
CA TYR A 868 36.54 15.23 10.07
C TYR A 868 36.19 16.68 10.42
N THR A 869 36.99 17.61 9.91
CA THR A 869 36.84 19.04 10.14
C THR A 869 36.56 19.76 8.82
N VAL A 870 35.63 20.74 8.86
CA VAL A 870 35.39 21.67 7.75
C VAL A 870 35.96 23.04 8.12
N SER A 871 36.84 23.52 7.27
CA SER A 871 37.48 24.83 7.43
C SER A 871 37.30 25.67 6.17
N VAL A 872 37.31 26.97 6.34
CA VAL A 872 37.18 27.96 5.26
C VAL A 872 38.38 28.93 5.25
N SER A 873 38.68 29.49 4.07
CA SER A 873 39.74 30.47 3.91
C SER A 873 39.41 31.49 2.83
N LYS A 874 39.96 32.69 2.97
CA LYS A 874 39.90 33.74 1.91
C LYS A 874 41.02 33.68 0.91
N ASP A 875 42.22 33.27 1.35
CA ASP A 875 43.46 33.27 0.59
C ASP A 875 44.00 31.88 0.26
N GLY A 876 43.54 30.82 0.98
CA GLY A 876 43.99 29.43 0.89
C GLY A 876 45.14 29.07 1.84
N ASP A 877 45.65 30.04 2.59
CA ASP A 877 46.78 29.87 3.51
C ASP A 877 46.32 29.89 4.98
N GLU A 878 45.49 30.85 5.36
CA GLU A 878 44.90 30.95 6.73
C GLU A 878 43.52 30.31 6.74
N TRP A 879 43.33 29.32 7.66
CA TRP A 879 42.10 28.50 7.72
C TRP A 879 41.38 28.73 9.05
N GLN A 880 40.08 28.95 8.92
CA GLN A 880 39.14 29.03 10.05
C GLN A 880 38.26 27.79 10.06
N GLU A 881 38.24 27.07 11.16
CA GLU A 881 37.29 25.97 11.37
C GLU A 881 35.87 26.55 11.50
N VAL A 882 34.90 25.95 10.78
CA VAL A 882 33.47 26.33 10.80
C VAL A 882 32.61 25.21 11.29
N SER A 883 33.05 23.97 11.16
CA SER A 883 32.33 22.79 11.65
C SER A 883 33.27 21.62 11.85
N ALA A 884 32.96 20.76 12.83
CA ALA A 884 33.61 19.47 13.01
C ALA A 884 32.56 18.37 13.17
N VAL A 885 32.79 17.25 12.51
CA VAL A 885 31.93 16.08 12.57
C VAL A 885 32.59 15.02 13.42
N THR A 886 31.85 14.46 14.36
CA THR A 886 32.26 13.31 15.15
C THR A 886 31.19 12.22 15.00
N ASP A 887 31.65 11.00 14.67
CA ASP A 887 30.78 9.83 14.58
C ASP A 887 29.72 9.91 13.44
N SER A 888 30.14 10.40 12.23
CA SER A 888 29.29 10.36 11.04
C SER A 888 28.80 8.92 10.77
N ASP A 889 27.60 8.78 10.28
CA ASP A 889 27.00 7.49 9.85
C ASP A 889 27.46 7.06 8.45
N GLY A 890 28.24 7.89 7.74
CA GLY A 890 28.80 7.58 6.43
C GLY A 890 27.82 7.76 5.27
N MET A 891 26.78 8.56 5.43
CA MET A 891 25.78 8.82 4.40
C MET A 891 25.91 10.25 3.82
N VAL A 892 25.02 11.13 4.17
CA VAL A 892 25.04 12.53 3.77
C VAL A 892 25.12 13.39 5.01
N ASP A 893 26.25 14.05 5.20
CA ASP A 893 26.44 15.02 6.25
C ASP A 893 26.07 16.42 5.74
N ILE A 894 25.07 17.03 6.32
CA ILE A 894 24.66 18.40 6.05
C ILE A 894 25.12 19.29 7.21
N LEU A 895 26.21 20.02 6.97
CA LEU A 895 26.87 20.85 7.97
C LEU A 895 26.48 22.31 7.79
N ARG A 896 26.06 22.93 8.85
CA ARG A 896 25.52 24.28 8.87
C ARG A 896 26.22 25.08 9.95
N PHE A 897 26.56 26.32 9.61
CA PHE A 897 27.34 27.21 10.48
C PHE A 897 26.94 28.69 10.22
N ASP A 898 27.38 29.57 11.07
CA ASP A 898 27.12 30.98 10.87
C ASP A 898 27.68 31.48 9.53
N PRO A 899 26.96 32.36 8.80
CA PRO A 899 27.41 32.89 7.53
C PRO A 899 28.83 33.45 7.57
N VAL A 900 29.70 32.93 6.70
CA VAL A 900 31.11 33.35 6.62
C VAL A 900 31.48 33.64 5.18
N ASN A 901 32.32 34.68 4.98
CA ASN A 901 32.87 34.99 3.67
C ASN A 901 34.16 34.20 3.43
N ALA A 902 34.14 33.35 2.41
CA ALA A 902 35.23 32.46 2.07
C ALA A 902 35.36 32.27 0.55
N ARG A 903 36.56 32.02 0.08
CA ARG A 903 36.86 31.59 -1.28
C ARG A 903 37.22 30.11 -1.32
N TYR A 904 37.80 29.58 -0.28
CA TYR A 904 38.22 28.21 -0.20
C TYR A 904 37.45 27.47 0.92
N VAL A 905 37.05 26.20 0.65
CA VAL A 905 36.44 25.32 1.62
C VAL A 905 37.25 24.02 1.65
N LYS A 906 37.64 23.57 2.84
CA LYS A 906 38.47 22.36 3.04
C LYS A 906 37.83 21.39 4.00
N VAL A 907 37.87 20.12 3.63
CA VAL A 907 37.60 18.99 4.52
C VAL A 907 38.91 18.29 4.84
N SER A 908 39.23 18.19 6.14
CA SER A 908 40.51 17.66 6.62
C SER A 908 40.33 16.82 7.90
N ASP A 909 41.43 16.31 8.43
CA ASP A 909 41.51 15.53 9.67
C ASP A 909 40.59 14.27 9.63
N ILE A 910 40.51 13.67 8.44
CA ILE A 910 39.54 12.61 8.15
C ILE A 910 39.99 11.30 8.79
N THR A 911 39.18 10.75 9.69
CA THR A 911 39.33 9.38 10.18
C THR A 911 38.32 8.47 9.52
N ALA A 912 38.71 7.25 9.13
CA ALA A 912 37.79 6.34 8.45
C ALA A 912 36.85 5.62 9.42
N GLY A 913 35.60 5.51 9.03
CA GLY A 913 34.64 4.56 9.59
C GLY A 913 34.55 3.31 8.69
N GLY A 914 34.63 2.13 9.25
CA GLY A 914 34.39 0.88 8.52
C GLY A 914 35.51 0.33 7.62
N GLY A 915 36.69 0.97 7.53
CA GLY A 915 37.76 0.50 6.62
C GLY A 915 39.04 1.30 6.69
N LYS A 916 39.92 1.11 5.67
CA LYS A 916 41.20 1.84 5.50
C LYS A 916 41.15 2.86 4.37
N THR A 917 40.00 3.04 3.77
CA THR A 917 39.80 3.97 2.66
C THR A 917 38.68 4.93 3.01
N VAL A 918 38.69 6.11 2.43
CA VAL A 918 37.57 7.06 2.47
C VAL A 918 37.19 7.42 1.06
N THR A 919 35.89 7.45 0.79
CA THR A 919 35.35 7.73 -0.54
C THR A 919 34.20 8.73 -0.42
N VAL A 920 34.28 9.80 -1.19
CA VAL A 920 33.25 10.83 -1.36
C VAL A 920 32.73 10.75 -2.79
N TYR A 921 31.42 10.80 -2.99
CA TYR A 921 30.87 10.83 -4.35
C TYR A 921 30.33 12.20 -4.77
N ASP A 922 29.97 13.07 -3.81
CA ASP A 922 29.56 14.44 -4.14
C ASP A 922 29.87 15.39 -2.98
N PHE A 923 30.13 16.64 -3.28
CA PHE A 923 30.44 17.70 -2.35
C PHE A 923 29.73 18.98 -2.73
N GLY A 924 29.00 19.57 -1.80
CA GLY A 924 28.25 20.79 -2.01
C GLY A 924 28.63 21.92 -1.05
N VAL A 925 28.64 23.16 -1.57
CA VAL A 925 28.78 24.39 -0.81
C VAL A 925 27.65 25.33 -1.16
N TYR A 926 26.97 25.87 -0.15
CA TYR A 926 25.73 26.61 -0.35
C TYR A 926 25.65 27.86 0.54
N ARG A 927 24.78 28.78 0.11
CA ARG A 927 24.30 29.95 0.86
C ARG A 927 22.79 29.83 1.04
N SER A 928 22.31 29.80 2.28
CA SER A 928 20.91 29.53 2.62
C SER A 928 19.94 30.70 2.41
N ALA A 929 20.44 31.95 2.36
CA ALA A 929 19.61 33.15 2.16
C ALA A 929 20.03 33.90 0.88
N TYR A 930 19.95 33.20 -0.25
CA TYR A 930 20.32 33.75 -1.55
C TYR A 930 19.17 34.53 -2.19
N ALA A 931 19.35 35.84 -2.38
CA ALA A 931 18.49 36.67 -3.23
C ALA A 931 19.28 37.04 -4.50
N SER A 932 18.87 36.60 -5.66
CA SER A 932 19.44 37.05 -6.94
C SER A 932 19.08 38.51 -7.16
N THR A 933 20.10 39.38 -7.14
CA THR A 933 19.91 40.84 -7.30
C THR A 933 20.00 41.31 -8.74
N ASP A 934 20.48 40.48 -9.67
CA ASP A 934 20.83 40.93 -11.03
C ASP A 934 20.28 40.13 -12.20
N GLY A 935 19.41 39.14 -11.94
CA GLY A 935 18.73 38.39 -13.00
C GLY A 935 19.63 37.47 -13.87
N THR A 936 20.94 37.44 -13.62
CA THR A 936 21.92 36.66 -14.37
C THR A 936 22.26 35.33 -13.76
N ASP A 937 21.93 35.12 -12.48
CA ASP A 937 22.13 33.85 -11.80
C ASP A 937 20.88 32.98 -11.93
N SER A 938 21.02 31.83 -12.55
CA SER A 938 19.98 30.82 -12.74
C SER A 938 19.58 30.08 -11.43
N GLY A 939 19.72 30.76 -10.30
CA GLY A 939 19.15 30.26 -9.05
C GLY A 939 17.66 29.98 -9.22
N GLU A 940 17.22 28.78 -8.81
CA GLU A 940 15.83 28.38 -8.92
C GLU A 940 14.96 29.38 -8.14
N ARG A 941 14.11 30.12 -8.85
CA ARG A 941 13.11 31.00 -8.22
C ARG A 941 11.87 30.21 -7.92
N ILE A 942 11.23 30.45 -6.78
CA ILE A 942 9.86 29.98 -6.56
C ILE A 942 8.98 30.78 -7.53
N ASP A 943 8.57 30.14 -8.62
CA ASP A 943 7.57 30.72 -9.52
C ASP A 943 6.19 30.46 -8.93
N MET A 944 5.64 31.44 -8.24
CA MET A 944 4.31 31.38 -7.65
C MET A 944 3.20 31.75 -8.63
N SER A 945 3.53 32.09 -9.89
CA SER A 945 2.57 32.52 -10.92
C SER A 945 2.02 31.38 -11.77
N GLU A 946 2.71 30.23 -11.86
CA GLU A 946 2.20 29.07 -12.58
C GLU A 946 1.10 28.41 -11.76
N THR A 947 -0.10 28.33 -12.32
CA THR A 947 -1.19 27.50 -11.77
C THR A 947 -0.92 26.05 -12.11
N ASP A 948 -1.12 25.17 -11.15
CA ASP A 948 -1.17 23.71 -11.41
C ASP A 948 -2.40 23.45 -12.30
N ASP A 949 -2.20 23.27 -13.61
CA ASP A 949 -3.30 23.04 -14.59
C ASP A 949 -4.03 21.69 -14.37
N ASP A 950 -3.66 20.90 -13.38
CA ASP A 950 -4.22 19.58 -13.12
C ASP A 950 -5.23 19.53 -11.97
N GLU A 951 -5.60 20.65 -11.36
CA GLU A 951 -6.60 20.66 -10.29
C GLU A 951 -7.88 21.39 -10.64
N THR A 952 -8.82 20.67 -11.21
CA THR A 952 -10.19 20.75 -10.73
C THR A 952 -10.36 19.75 -9.59
N VAL A 953 -9.95 20.11 -8.37
CA VAL A 953 -10.53 19.44 -7.19
C VAL A 953 -12.01 19.84 -7.23
N PRO A 954 -12.93 18.89 -7.44
CA PRO A 954 -14.35 19.23 -7.43
C PRO A 954 -14.66 19.82 -6.04
N GLU A 955 -15.29 20.98 -5.99
CA GLU A 955 -15.96 21.39 -4.76
C GLU A 955 -16.79 20.19 -4.31
N THR A 956 -16.46 19.63 -3.16
CA THR A 956 -17.18 18.50 -2.60
C THR A 956 -18.65 18.88 -2.55
N LYS A 957 -19.43 18.34 -3.47
CA LYS A 957 -20.88 18.44 -3.44
C LYS A 957 -21.29 18.04 -2.02
N LYS A 958 -22.08 18.90 -1.38
CA LYS A 958 -22.59 18.78 -0.01
C LYS A 958 -22.73 17.33 0.44
N SER A 959 -22.04 16.96 1.50
CA SER A 959 -22.03 15.64 2.10
C SER A 959 -23.43 15.03 2.18
N ILE A 960 -23.61 13.92 1.48
CA ILE A 960 -24.79 13.07 1.67
C ILE A 960 -24.58 12.38 3.02
N ILE A 961 -25.28 12.87 4.03
CA ILE A 961 -25.29 12.26 5.36
C ILE A 961 -25.89 10.86 5.23
N ARG A 962 -25.06 9.83 5.36
CA ARG A 962 -25.50 8.44 5.33
C ARG A 962 -26.18 8.04 6.65
N LYS A 963 -27.45 7.65 6.59
CA LYS A 963 -28.12 6.87 7.64
C LYS A 963 -27.60 5.43 7.62
N LYS A 964 -27.38 4.84 8.81
CA LYS A 964 -26.97 3.44 8.98
C LYS A 964 -27.84 2.49 8.16
N ARG A 965 -27.23 1.65 7.33
CA ARG A 965 -27.89 0.64 6.51
C ARG A 965 -28.58 -0.45 7.34
N LYS A 966 -29.86 -0.65 7.11
CA LYS A 966 -30.55 -1.90 7.43
C LYS A 966 -30.51 -2.78 6.18
N VAL A 967 -29.82 -3.91 6.25
CA VAL A 967 -29.82 -4.92 5.19
C VAL A 967 -31.19 -5.59 5.15
N VAL A 968 -31.92 -5.40 4.05
CA VAL A 968 -33.20 -6.10 3.81
C VAL A 968 -32.89 -7.46 3.15
N ARG A 969 -33.29 -8.55 3.80
CA ARG A 969 -33.17 -9.90 3.26
C ARG A 969 -34.31 -10.17 2.26
N LYS A 970 -33.97 -10.64 1.06
CA LYS A 970 -34.90 -11.38 0.20
C LYS A 970 -34.71 -12.88 0.50
N GLY A 971 -35.80 -13.60 0.75
CA GLY A 971 -35.79 -15.03 1.04
C GLY A 971 -35.35 -15.87 -0.17
N SER A 972 -34.60 -16.92 0.12
CA SER A 972 -34.16 -17.90 -0.87
C SER A 972 -35.32 -18.86 -1.26
N PRO A 973 -35.41 -19.27 -2.51
CA PRO A 973 -36.22 -20.44 -2.88
C PRO A 973 -35.50 -21.74 -2.46
N ASP A 974 -36.27 -22.68 -1.90
CA ASP A 974 -35.80 -24.03 -1.62
C ASP A 974 -35.49 -24.76 -2.93
N MET A 975 -34.21 -25.10 -3.16
CA MET A 975 -33.80 -25.98 -4.23
C MET A 975 -33.08 -27.20 -3.66
N TYR A 976 -33.67 -28.35 -3.89
CA TYR A 976 -33.06 -29.66 -3.66
C TYR A 976 -32.17 -30.03 -4.84
N TYR A 977 -30.94 -30.44 -4.58
CA TYR A 977 -30.07 -31.09 -5.56
C TYR A 977 -29.85 -32.55 -5.20
N GLU A 978 -30.04 -33.45 -6.16
CA GLU A 978 -29.65 -34.85 -6.05
C GLU A 978 -28.13 -35.00 -6.21
N TYR A 979 -27.51 -35.68 -5.25
CA TYR A 979 -26.08 -36.02 -5.27
C TYR A 979 -25.85 -37.25 -6.18
N ILE A 980 -24.95 -37.13 -7.14
CA ILE A 980 -24.36 -38.26 -7.88
C ILE A 980 -23.05 -38.61 -7.16
N GLU A 981 -23.02 -39.83 -6.59
CA GLU A 981 -21.87 -40.35 -5.85
C GLU A 981 -20.64 -40.58 -6.74
N THR A 982 -19.59 -39.80 -6.51
CA THR A 982 -18.28 -39.97 -7.16
C THR A 982 -17.38 -41.00 -6.45
N TRP A 983 -17.94 -41.81 -5.55
CA TRP A 983 -17.23 -42.80 -4.74
C TRP A 983 -16.59 -43.93 -5.54
N VAL A 984 -17.04 -44.17 -6.80
CA VAL A 984 -16.58 -45.28 -7.62
C VAL A 984 -15.14 -45.14 -8.11
N ILE A 985 -14.65 -43.90 -8.32
CA ILE A 985 -13.29 -43.65 -8.86
C ILE A 985 -12.22 -43.72 -7.73
N VAL A 986 -12.52 -43.23 -6.56
CA VAL A 986 -11.56 -43.21 -5.41
C VAL A 986 -11.37 -44.65 -4.89
N LEU A 987 -12.42 -45.42 -4.78
CA LEU A 987 -12.32 -46.86 -4.43
C LEU A 987 -11.54 -47.66 -5.46
N GLY A 988 -11.61 -47.32 -6.75
CA GLY A 988 -10.84 -47.94 -7.80
C GLY A 988 -9.33 -47.73 -7.69
N VAL A 989 -8.90 -46.53 -7.36
CA VAL A 989 -7.48 -46.17 -7.26
C VAL A 989 -6.87 -46.73 -5.96
N VAL A 990 -7.57 -46.62 -4.84
CA VAL A 990 -7.12 -47.16 -3.53
C VAL A 990 -7.11 -48.68 -3.56
N GLY A 991 -8.11 -49.31 -4.18
CA GLY A 991 -8.16 -50.73 -4.42
C GLY A 991 -7.02 -51.21 -5.33
N GLY A 992 -6.70 -50.48 -6.39
CA GLY A 992 -5.57 -50.76 -7.28
C GLY A 992 -4.21 -50.72 -6.58
N VAL A 993 -3.98 -49.72 -5.75
CA VAL A 993 -2.72 -49.56 -4.98
C VAL A 993 -2.58 -50.67 -3.94
N LEU A 994 -3.68 -51.06 -3.26
CA LEU A 994 -3.67 -52.17 -2.31
C LEU A 994 -3.45 -53.53 -2.99
N LEU A 995 -4.00 -53.76 -4.20
CA LEU A 995 -3.75 -54.96 -4.96
C LEU A 995 -2.29 -55.05 -5.45
N ILE A 996 -1.68 -53.94 -5.86
CA ILE A 996 -0.28 -53.92 -6.26
C ILE A 996 0.63 -54.17 -5.04
N ALA A 997 0.34 -53.57 -3.89
CA ALA A 997 1.08 -53.77 -2.65
C ALA A 997 0.94 -55.22 -2.17
N GLY A 998 -0.26 -55.81 -2.28
CA GLY A 998 -0.53 -57.21 -1.99
C GLY A 998 0.22 -58.16 -2.92
N ALA A 999 0.27 -57.86 -4.24
CA ALA A 999 1.01 -58.66 -5.23
C ALA A 999 2.52 -58.62 -4.99
N VAL A 1000 3.07 -57.47 -4.64
CA VAL A 1000 4.50 -57.31 -4.31
C VAL A 1000 4.84 -58.06 -3.02
N ALA A 1001 3.97 -57.99 -2.01
CA ALA A 1001 4.16 -58.77 -0.75
C ALA A 1001 4.08 -60.27 -1.02
N ALA A 1002 3.15 -60.73 -1.88
CA ALA A 1002 3.05 -62.16 -2.27
C ALA A 1002 4.29 -62.62 -3.06
N ILE A 1003 4.83 -61.81 -3.95
CA ILE A 1003 6.06 -62.12 -4.71
C ILE A 1003 7.28 -62.23 -3.72
N ILE A 1004 7.34 -61.34 -2.73
CA ILE A 1004 8.43 -61.38 -1.70
C ILE A 1004 8.29 -62.65 -0.85
N LEU A 1005 7.06 -63.04 -0.46
CA LEU A 1005 6.79 -64.25 0.30
C LEU A 1005 7.08 -65.55 -0.51
N ILE A 1006 6.73 -65.56 -1.81
CA ILE A 1006 7.04 -66.70 -2.71
C ILE A 1006 8.56 -66.81 -2.92
N LYS A 1007 9.31 -65.70 -3.12
CA LYS A 1007 10.76 -65.72 -3.17
C LYS A 1007 11.39 -66.20 -1.86
N LYS A 1008 10.82 -65.86 -0.71
CA LYS A 1008 11.26 -66.31 0.61
C LYS A 1008 10.99 -67.77 0.85
N LYS A 1009 9.87 -68.35 0.34
CA LYS A 1009 9.55 -69.77 0.37
C LYS A 1009 10.46 -70.61 -0.57
N ARG A 1010 10.74 -70.09 -1.80
CA ARG A 1010 11.70 -70.76 -2.71
C ARG A 1010 13.15 -70.77 -2.20
N GLY A 1011 13.57 -69.64 -1.53
CA GLY A 1011 14.90 -69.59 -0.91
C GLY A 1011 15.06 -70.55 0.31
N LYS A 1012 13.98 -70.93 0.98
CA LYS A 1012 14.02 -71.97 2.04
C LYS A 1012 13.99 -73.39 1.48
N LYS A 1013 13.38 -73.68 0.31
CA LYS A 1013 13.39 -74.97 -0.30
C LYS A 1013 14.74 -75.34 -0.96
N VAL A 1014 15.51 -74.35 -1.38
CA VAL A 1014 16.87 -74.57 -1.93
C VAL A 1014 17.95 -74.78 -0.84
N LYS A 1015 17.62 -74.49 0.41
CA LYS A 1015 18.53 -74.70 1.54
C LYS A 1015 18.34 -76.07 2.26
N THR A 1016 17.24 -76.78 1.99
CA THR A 1016 16.92 -78.08 2.54
C THR A 1016 17.24 -79.25 1.58
N GLU A 1017 17.73 -78.94 0.38
CA GLU A 1017 18.25 -79.95 -0.56
C GLU A 1017 19.78 -79.89 -0.76
N LYS A 1018 20.52 -79.22 0.16
CA LYS A 1018 21.98 -79.21 0.21
C LYS A 1018 22.59 -79.43 1.61
N GLU A 1019 21.88 -80.14 2.46
CA GLU A 1019 22.45 -80.80 3.63
C GLU A 1019 22.15 -82.26 3.60
#